data_f49e2be0ff470d7ad5dee4842ff6a2b1
#
_entry.id   f49e2be0ff470d7ad5dee4842ff6a2b1
#
_cell.length_a   1.000
_cell.length_b   1.000
_cell.length_c   1.000
_cell.angle_alpha   90.00
_cell.angle_beta   90.00
_cell.angle_gamma   90.00
#
_symmetry.space_group_name_H-M   'P 1'
#
loop_
_entity.id
_entity.type
_entity.pdbx_description
1 polymer ?
#
loop_
_entity_poly.entity_id
_entity_poly.type
_entity_poly.pdbx_seq_one_letter_code
_entity_poly.pdbx_strand_id
1 'polypeptide(L)'
;MPETRQTRRSQTNKKTTKGKKKSILKRILITLFSIFVIGFTILTGLFFYYGFTAPEITAADLQGATETQILDMNQELITKLGGENRDLIEPEEVPQGLKDAITSIEDKRYYSHLGIDPIRIVGSFVRNLRAGHITQGGSTITQQLIKLSVFSTKKEDQTYKRKIQEILLALQIERQFSKEQILTYYLNKVYMANNTYGFGTAANYYFGKELKELTIPQLALLAGMPQAPSSYDPYAHPEQAQERRDIVLQSMKDNGKLTDAQLQEAKATPITEGLVAEHEQVSTDDNRLIFDSFLTMVADEVKEKTGLDVYSDGLTIETTVNSHAQNRLYEILNTNRYVQYVDDKIQNAVVMLDSTTGAVRAINGGRKQTNLLAYNRAIQNDRSTGSTIKPIMDYGPAIEYLNYSTGQTMVDKPTKYSSGFELNNWDNQYMGTMTMRRALVLSRNTPAYQTFKAVGNDNVQAFLKKLDLSVMNDGKESLVESNAIGANLSPLKMAAAYTAFANYGTYSKPYTVTKITTRDGQVLQFKPEQHQAMKDSTAYMITNMLKDTFTYGFANDLKMGNLPHAAKTGSTNYTPEQKRAMGASETDNIIPDSWFIGYSPAYTISIWTGYDNPYTAGSGLTLTEQAYSKWIYGHLMNYAMKQTPVKDWEQPSSVVSSPIIVGSNPLALAGPNTPSDRVSTELFVKGALPAQQQQVVEERITPPSGLNVSYDAAKKEVTVTWNAVKSDGDKPSYTISVGGQTQTVDKTSATFKNITGETVQISLTVSIKGKTSDPVTHELKLGTKAEEKQETSTTTNQQNPQQQQPPQQNGQTTQVPTKNETTTQSAGQNN
;
A
#
# COMPACT_ATOMS: atom_id res chain seq x y z
N MET A 1 103.11 21.52 68.88
CA MET A 1 101.69 21.91 69.02
C MET A 1 101.25 22.50 67.63
N PRO A 2 100.20 22.23 67.06
CA PRO A 2 99.13 21.15 67.09
C PRO A 2 98.83 20.43 65.82
N GLU A 3 98.40 19.42 65.88
CA GLU A 3 97.31 18.66 65.28
C GLU A 3 97.03 18.65 63.78
N THR A 4 97.29 17.51 63.20
CA THR A 4 96.94 17.14 61.86
C THR A 4 95.55 16.37 61.79
N ARG A 5 94.61 16.82 61.05
CA ARG A 5 93.31 16.09 60.78
C ARG A 5 93.40 15.48 59.39
N GLN A 6 93.41 14.13 59.39
CA GLN A 6 93.24 13.32 58.20
C GLN A 6 91.78 13.28 57.72
N THR A 7 91.56 13.62 56.47
CA THR A 7 90.33 13.50 55.72
C THR A 7 90.25 12.14 55.02
N ARG A 8 89.34 11.24 55.52
CA ARG A 8 88.95 9.92 54.83
C ARG A 8 88.11 10.19 53.60
N ARG A 9 88.59 9.90 52.40
CA ARG A 9 87.79 9.81 51.17
C ARG A 9 86.95 8.52 51.23
N SER A 10 85.57 8.65 51.23
CA SER A 10 84.63 7.52 50.98
C SER A 10 84.54 7.22 49.48
N GLN A 11 84.93 6.02 49.12
CA GLN A 11 84.61 5.46 47.76
C GLN A 11 83.15 5.05 47.70
N THR A 12 82.28 5.76 46.94
CA THR A 12 80.93 5.37 46.66
C THR A 12 80.93 4.33 45.55
N ASN A 13 80.50 3.15 45.82
CA ASN A 13 80.31 2.02 44.92
C ASN A 13 79.26 2.31 43.88
N LYS A 14 79.61 2.54 42.62
CA LYS A 14 78.75 2.60 41.42
C LYS A 14 78.54 1.19 40.84
N LYS A 15 77.87 0.31 41.56
CA LYS A 15 77.65 -1.05 41.09
C LYS A 15 76.24 -1.63 41.29
N THR A 16 75.14 -0.86 41.34
CA THR A 16 73.79 -1.40 41.57
C THR A 16 72.68 -0.95 40.64
N THR A 17 72.93 -0.15 39.59
CA THR A 17 71.86 0.30 38.68
C THR A 17 71.71 -0.45 37.36
N LYS A 18 72.69 -1.23 36.90
CA LYS A 18 72.55 -2.06 35.69
C LYS A 18 71.76 -3.38 35.91
N GLY A 19 71.73 -3.95 37.14
CA GLY A 19 71.02 -5.20 37.44
C GLY A 19 69.48 -4.99 37.54
N LYS A 20 69.05 -3.91 38.14
CA LYS A 20 67.60 -3.59 38.30
C LYS A 20 66.94 -3.28 36.98
N LYS A 21 67.55 -2.57 36.04
CA LYS A 21 66.99 -2.32 34.68
C LYS A 21 66.78 -3.61 33.87
N LYS A 22 67.73 -4.53 33.90
CA LYS A 22 67.62 -5.83 33.23
C LYS A 22 66.54 -6.70 33.83
N SER A 23 66.31 -6.68 35.14
CA SER A 23 65.24 -7.39 35.87
C SER A 23 63.85 -6.84 35.55
N ILE A 24 63.68 -5.52 35.44
CA ILE A 24 62.43 -4.86 35.07
C ILE A 24 62.06 -5.16 33.62
N LEU A 25 63.01 -5.03 32.67
CA LEU A 25 62.81 -5.35 31.22
C LEU A 25 62.39 -6.84 31.05
N LYS A 26 63.02 -7.74 31.83
CA LYS A 26 62.67 -9.18 31.79
C LYS A 26 61.25 -9.43 32.31
N ARG A 27 60.82 -8.72 33.35
CA ARG A 27 59.43 -8.80 33.89
C ARG A 27 58.41 -8.25 32.90
N ILE A 28 58.68 -7.10 32.24
CA ILE A 28 57.84 -6.56 31.21
C ILE A 28 57.71 -7.52 30.03
N LEU A 29 58.82 -8.11 29.54
CA LEU A 29 58.80 -9.10 28.49
C LEU A 29 58.03 -10.36 28.87
N ILE A 30 58.19 -10.86 30.08
CA ILE A 30 57.40 -12.03 30.59
C ILE A 30 55.92 -11.65 30.66
N THR A 31 55.56 -10.47 31.15
CA THR A 31 54.15 -10.03 31.24
C THR A 31 53.56 -9.90 29.86
N LEU A 32 54.26 -9.27 28.90
CA LEU A 32 53.80 -9.15 27.51
C LEU A 32 53.67 -10.51 26.85
N PHE A 33 54.62 -11.43 27.09
CA PHE A 33 54.53 -12.80 26.59
C PHE A 33 53.36 -13.58 27.21
N SER A 34 53.13 -13.40 28.54
CA SER A 34 51.95 -14.02 29.21
C SER A 34 50.63 -13.51 28.65
N ILE A 35 50.50 -12.17 28.43
CA ILE A 35 49.34 -11.58 27.78
C ILE A 35 49.15 -12.13 26.38
N PHE A 36 50.24 -12.25 25.59
CA PHE A 36 50.22 -12.85 24.27
C PHE A 36 49.74 -14.32 24.32
N VAL A 37 50.29 -15.14 25.24
CA VAL A 37 49.90 -16.56 25.39
C VAL A 37 48.43 -16.69 25.80
N ILE A 38 47.95 -15.87 26.75
CA ILE A 38 46.55 -15.87 27.18
C ILE A 38 45.66 -15.45 25.99
N GLY A 39 45.98 -14.34 25.31
CA GLY A 39 45.29 -13.88 24.12
C GLY A 39 45.24 -14.95 23.01
N PHE A 40 46.38 -15.60 22.77
CA PHE A 40 46.44 -16.67 21.77
C PHE A 40 45.59 -17.89 22.15
N THR A 41 45.58 -18.28 23.46
CA THR A 41 44.77 -19.40 23.97
C THR A 41 43.26 -19.08 23.83
N ILE A 42 42.84 -17.85 24.17
CA ILE A 42 41.45 -17.40 23.99
C ILE A 42 41.06 -17.42 22.51
N LEU A 43 41.90 -16.88 21.63
CA LEU A 43 41.64 -16.84 20.18
C LEU A 43 41.54 -18.26 19.60
N THR A 44 42.43 -19.16 20.05
CA THR A 44 42.40 -20.58 19.66
C THR A 44 41.11 -21.26 20.14
N GLY A 45 40.72 -21.04 21.36
CA GLY A 45 39.45 -21.55 21.94
C GLY A 45 38.23 -21.04 21.14
N LEU A 46 38.18 -19.77 20.82
CA LEU A 46 37.12 -19.17 19.98
C LEU A 46 37.11 -19.74 18.55
N PHE A 47 38.30 -19.97 17.98
CA PHE A 47 38.43 -20.55 16.68
C PHE A 47 37.82 -21.97 16.60
N PHE A 48 38.13 -22.81 17.59
CA PHE A 48 37.55 -24.17 17.64
C PHE A 48 36.07 -24.13 17.99
N TYR A 49 35.61 -23.26 18.92
CA TYR A 49 34.19 -23.07 19.23
C TYR A 49 33.38 -22.68 17.97
N TYR A 50 33.85 -21.70 17.22
CA TYR A 50 33.19 -21.30 15.98
C TYR A 50 33.25 -22.38 14.90
N GLY A 51 34.27 -23.21 14.88
CA GLY A 51 34.35 -24.35 14.00
C GLY A 51 33.30 -25.43 14.27
N PHE A 52 33.06 -25.75 15.55
CA PHE A 52 31.97 -26.67 15.94
C PHE A 52 30.56 -26.16 15.67
N THR A 53 30.39 -24.87 15.50
CA THR A 53 29.12 -24.23 15.14
C THR A 53 29.00 -23.89 13.65
N ALA A 54 29.93 -24.33 12.82
CA ALA A 54 29.85 -24.16 11.37
C ALA A 54 28.74 -25.05 10.80
N PRO A 55 27.96 -24.56 9.80
CA PRO A 55 26.98 -25.39 9.12
C PRO A 55 27.69 -26.55 8.39
N GLU A 56 27.00 -27.67 8.21
CA GLU A 56 27.45 -28.73 7.35
C GLU A 56 27.34 -28.33 5.87
N ILE A 57 28.31 -28.67 5.05
CA ILE A 57 28.27 -28.41 3.62
C ILE A 57 28.23 -29.75 2.89
N THR A 58 27.26 -29.90 2.01
CA THR A 58 27.12 -31.03 1.10
C THR A 58 27.61 -30.69 -0.32
N ALA A 59 27.89 -31.72 -1.15
CA ALA A 59 28.16 -31.52 -2.57
C ALA A 59 27.00 -30.76 -3.26
N ALA A 60 25.78 -31.00 -2.83
CA ALA A 60 24.58 -30.36 -3.35
C ALA A 60 24.55 -28.86 -3.10
N ASP A 61 25.03 -28.42 -1.93
CA ASP A 61 25.13 -26.98 -1.61
C ASP A 61 26.13 -26.26 -2.51
N LEU A 62 27.12 -26.98 -3.03
CA LEU A 62 28.15 -26.43 -3.90
C LEU A 62 27.77 -26.45 -5.40
N GLN A 63 26.95 -27.41 -5.85
CA GLN A 63 26.62 -27.61 -7.26
C GLN A 63 25.68 -26.60 -7.89
N GLY A 64 25.05 -25.71 -7.13
CA GLY A 64 24.18 -24.71 -7.68
C GLY A 64 22.71 -24.95 -7.40
N ALA A 65 21.88 -23.95 -7.71
CA ALA A 65 20.47 -23.94 -7.36
C ALA A 65 19.69 -25.01 -8.11
N THR A 66 18.91 -25.73 -7.35
CA THR A 66 17.77 -26.48 -7.87
C THR A 66 16.62 -25.50 -8.09
N GLU A 67 15.81 -25.71 -9.13
CA GLU A 67 14.62 -24.90 -9.37
C GLU A 67 13.71 -24.88 -8.15
N THR A 68 13.30 -23.70 -7.74
CA THR A 68 12.24 -23.53 -6.76
C THR A 68 10.91 -23.47 -7.49
N GLN A 69 9.96 -24.31 -7.10
CA GLN A 69 8.62 -24.31 -7.64
C GLN A 69 7.71 -23.40 -6.79
N ILE A 70 7.02 -22.48 -7.44
CA ILE A 70 6.04 -21.61 -6.81
C ILE A 70 4.65 -22.08 -7.22
N LEU A 71 3.85 -22.43 -6.23
CA LEU A 71 2.50 -22.93 -6.42
C LEU A 71 1.48 -21.89 -5.93
N ASP A 72 0.34 -21.80 -6.60
CA ASP A 72 -0.76 -20.94 -6.19
C ASP A 72 -1.57 -21.54 -5.01
N MET A 73 -2.65 -20.86 -4.61
CA MET A 73 -3.52 -21.30 -3.51
C MET A 73 -4.22 -22.65 -3.77
N ASN A 74 -4.30 -23.12 -5.02
CA ASN A 74 -4.87 -24.39 -5.43
C ASN A 74 -3.80 -25.45 -5.68
N GLN A 75 -2.51 -25.14 -5.37
CA GLN A 75 -1.34 -25.98 -5.63
C GLN A 75 -1.03 -26.15 -7.14
N GLU A 76 -1.50 -25.24 -7.98
CA GLU A 76 -1.15 -25.18 -9.39
C GLU A 76 0.19 -24.44 -9.56
N LEU A 77 1.05 -24.95 -10.46
CA LEU A 77 2.37 -24.34 -10.71
C LEU A 77 2.20 -22.98 -11.40
N ILE A 78 2.68 -21.92 -10.74
CA ILE A 78 2.74 -20.57 -11.30
C ILE A 78 3.98 -20.41 -12.17
N THR A 79 5.14 -20.69 -11.58
CA THR A 79 6.44 -20.53 -12.20
C THR A 79 7.51 -21.30 -11.43
N LYS A 80 8.68 -21.37 -12.03
CA LYS A 80 9.89 -21.85 -11.39
C LYS A 80 10.91 -20.72 -11.25
N LEU A 81 11.62 -20.68 -10.14
CA LEU A 81 12.66 -19.70 -9.87
C LEU A 81 14.02 -20.38 -9.71
N GLY A 82 15.07 -19.72 -10.09
CA GLY A 82 16.44 -20.15 -9.83
C GLY A 82 17.08 -21.11 -10.84
N GLY A 83 16.32 -22.02 -11.42
CA GLY A 83 16.88 -23.05 -12.35
C GLY A 83 17.00 -22.62 -13.80
N GLU A 84 16.12 -21.76 -14.26
CA GLU A 84 15.92 -21.54 -15.71
C GLU A 84 16.97 -20.67 -16.42
N ASN A 85 17.84 -19.96 -15.69
CA ASN A 85 18.91 -19.16 -16.27
C ASN A 85 20.29 -19.63 -15.81
N ARG A 86 20.50 -20.93 -15.68
CA ARG A 86 21.81 -21.50 -15.38
C ARG A 86 22.14 -22.59 -16.36
N ASP A 87 22.92 -22.23 -17.36
CA ASP A 87 23.70 -23.19 -18.11
C ASP A 87 24.83 -23.63 -17.18
N LEU A 88 24.58 -24.72 -16.42
CA LEU A 88 25.60 -25.30 -15.56
C LEU A 88 26.74 -25.81 -16.46
N ILE A 89 27.92 -25.33 -16.16
CA ILE A 89 29.14 -25.76 -16.85
C ILE A 89 29.83 -26.88 -16.07
N GLU A 90 30.40 -27.82 -16.79
CA GLU A 90 31.25 -28.87 -16.22
C GLU A 90 32.73 -28.42 -16.24
N PRO A 91 33.61 -29.03 -15.42
CA PRO A 91 35.02 -28.65 -15.35
C PRO A 91 35.76 -28.63 -16.70
N GLU A 92 35.37 -29.51 -17.63
CA GLU A 92 35.94 -29.66 -18.97
C GLU A 92 35.50 -28.54 -19.93
N GLU A 93 34.36 -27.87 -19.62
CA GLU A 93 33.81 -26.77 -20.43
C GLU A 93 34.42 -25.42 -20.08
N VAL A 94 35.15 -25.33 -18.97
CA VAL A 94 35.80 -24.08 -18.55
C VAL A 94 37.05 -23.81 -19.36
N PRO A 95 37.07 -22.82 -20.28
CA PRO A 95 38.21 -22.53 -21.11
C PRO A 95 39.41 -22.03 -20.29
N GLN A 96 40.61 -22.34 -20.71
CA GLN A 96 41.85 -21.96 -20.01
C GLN A 96 41.96 -20.44 -19.84
N GLY A 97 41.51 -19.66 -20.83
CA GLY A 97 41.48 -18.21 -20.76
C GLY A 97 40.64 -17.67 -19.58
N LEU A 98 39.49 -18.32 -19.26
CA LEU A 98 38.66 -17.97 -18.11
C LEU A 98 39.35 -18.38 -16.80
N LYS A 99 39.92 -19.61 -16.73
CA LYS A 99 40.66 -20.03 -15.54
C LYS A 99 41.80 -19.07 -15.23
N ASP A 100 42.51 -18.61 -16.24
CA ASP A 100 43.61 -17.66 -16.12
C ASP A 100 43.11 -16.26 -15.73
N ALA A 101 42.00 -15.77 -16.28
CA ALA A 101 41.41 -14.47 -15.94
C ALA A 101 40.93 -14.43 -14.49
N ILE A 102 40.10 -15.39 -14.08
CA ILE A 102 39.56 -15.48 -12.73
C ILE A 102 40.66 -15.67 -11.69
N THR A 103 41.56 -16.59 -11.90
CA THR A 103 42.62 -16.82 -10.92
C THR A 103 43.57 -15.63 -10.85
N SER A 104 43.84 -14.94 -11.96
CA SER A 104 44.68 -13.74 -11.95
C SER A 104 44.11 -12.58 -11.14
N ILE A 105 42.80 -12.34 -11.20
CA ILE A 105 42.19 -11.22 -10.54
C ILE A 105 41.72 -11.57 -9.12
N GLU A 106 41.10 -12.75 -8.93
CA GLU A 106 40.51 -13.15 -7.68
C GLU A 106 41.49 -13.92 -6.78
N ASP A 107 42.31 -14.81 -7.30
CA ASP A 107 43.13 -15.69 -6.47
C ASP A 107 44.40 -16.23 -7.20
N LYS A 108 45.38 -15.40 -7.32
CA LYS A 108 46.54 -15.69 -8.14
C LYS A 108 47.35 -16.95 -7.73
N ARG A 109 47.19 -17.43 -6.50
CA ARG A 109 47.81 -18.67 -5.99
C ARG A 109 46.81 -19.80 -5.79
N TYR A 110 45.67 -19.74 -6.44
CA TYR A 110 44.57 -20.68 -6.30
C TYR A 110 45.02 -22.15 -6.32
N TYR A 111 45.85 -22.53 -7.27
CA TYR A 111 46.36 -23.91 -7.43
C TYR A 111 47.43 -24.29 -6.41
N SER A 112 47.95 -23.39 -5.58
CA SER A 112 49.06 -23.64 -4.66
C SER A 112 48.70 -23.63 -3.17
N HIS A 113 47.52 -23.22 -2.83
CA HIS A 113 47.05 -23.21 -1.44
C HIS A 113 45.91 -24.21 -1.19
N LEU A 114 45.62 -24.52 0.07
CA LEU A 114 44.57 -25.45 0.52
C LEU A 114 43.39 -24.66 1.11
N GLY A 115 42.65 -23.90 0.27
CA GLY A 115 41.46 -23.15 0.63
C GLY A 115 41.67 -21.78 1.25
N ILE A 116 42.83 -21.55 1.86
CA ILE A 116 43.27 -20.26 2.42
C ILE A 116 44.66 -19.88 1.92
N ASP A 117 44.87 -18.58 1.70
CA ASP A 117 46.16 -18.03 1.30
C ASP A 117 46.69 -17.08 2.39
N PRO A 118 47.55 -17.60 3.31
CA PRO A 118 48.11 -16.78 4.38
C PRO A 118 48.95 -15.59 3.88
N ILE A 119 49.66 -15.78 2.75
CA ILE A 119 50.51 -14.72 2.17
C ILE A 119 49.63 -13.59 1.62
N ARG A 120 48.51 -13.92 0.98
CA ARG A 120 47.52 -12.93 0.52
C ARG A 120 46.89 -12.18 1.67
N ILE A 121 46.48 -12.88 2.75
CA ILE A 121 45.91 -12.27 3.94
C ILE A 121 46.86 -11.26 4.56
N VAL A 122 48.13 -11.61 4.78
CA VAL A 122 49.12 -10.68 5.34
C VAL A 122 49.41 -9.53 4.35
N GLY A 123 49.53 -9.82 3.07
CA GLY A 123 49.80 -8.84 2.02
C GLY A 123 48.68 -7.81 1.87
N SER A 124 47.39 -8.24 1.91
CA SER A 124 46.25 -7.34 1.86
C SER A 124 46.12 -6.52 3.15
N PHE A 125 46.39 -7.13 4.31
CA PHE A 125 46.40 -6.38 5.58
C PHE A 125 47.43 -5.25 5.58
N VAL A 126 48.65 -5.51 5.14
CA VAL A 126 49.72 -4.48 5.06
C VAL A 126 49.38 -3.39 4.05
N ARG A 127 48.77 -3.73 2.90
CA ARG A 127 48.35 -2.75 1.90
C ARG A 127 47.21 -1.87 2.39
N ASN A 128 46.17 -2.50 2.97
CA ASN A 128 45.02 -1.77 3.54
C ASN A 128 45.45 -0.84 4.67
N LEU A 129 46.39 -1.28 5.53
CA LEU A 129 46.96 -0.47 6.58
C LEU A 129 47.71 0.75 6.02
N ARG A 130 48.47 0.58 4.93
CA ARG A 130 49.20 1.68 4.26
C ARG A 130 48.25 2.65 3.54
N ALA A 131 47.15 2.16 2.98
CA ALA A 131 46.18 2.96 2.25
C ALA A 131 45.20 3.67 3.18
N GLY A 132 45.08 3.26 4.45
CA GLY A 132 44.10 3.81 5.41
C GLY A 132 42.66 3.37 5.14
N HIS A 133 42.42 2.59 4.10
CA HIS A 133 41.10 2.03 3.74
C HIS A 133 41.28 0.65 3.07
N ILE A 134 40.18 -0.07 2.91
CA ILE A 134 40.18 -1.40 2.29
C ILE A 134 40.37 -1.24 0.78
N THR A 135 41.57 -1.56 0.28
CA THR A 135 41.92 -1.50 -1.15
C THR A 135 41.92 -2.88 -1.80
N GLN A 136 42.11 -3.95 -1.01
CA GLN A 136 42.18 -5.30 -1.53
C GLN A 136 41.65 -6.33 -0.54
N GLY A 137 40.79 -7.25 -1.04
CA GLY A 137 40.27 -8.39 -0.29
C GLY A 137 41.33 -9.50 -0.14
N GLY A 138 41.28 -10.19 1.00
CA GLY A 138 42.18 -11.33 1.29
C GLY A 138 41.54 -12.73 1.11
N SER A 139 40.28 -12.80 0.65
CA SER A 139 39.53 -14.07 0.50
C SER A 139 39.96 -14.83 -0.75
N THR A 140 40.02 -16.15 -0.65
CA THR A 140 40.28 -17.07 -1.79
C THR A 140 38.98 -17.36 -2.56
N ILE A 141 39.08 -17.94 -3.77
CA ILE A 141 37.91 -18.42 -4.52
C ILE A 141 37.13 -19.45 -3.70
N THR A 142 37.81 -20.37 -3.00
CA THR A 142 37.19 -21.37 -2.15
C THR A 142 36.38 -20.74 -1.03
N GLN A 143 36.91 -19.70 -0.37
CA GLN A 143 36.17 -18.93 0.64
C GLN A 143 34.97 -18.15 0.05
N GLN A 144 35.11 -17.65 -1.19
CA GLN A 144 34.01 -16.99 -1.88
C GLN A 144 32.91 -18.00 -2.23
N LEU A 145 33.23 -19.18 -2.71
CA LEU A 145 32.28 -20.26 -2.96
C LEU A 145 31.48 -20.61 -1.71
N ILE A 146 32.15 -20.79 -0.56
CA ILE A 146 31.51 -21.09 0.71
C ILE A 146 30.57 -19.97 1.12
N LYS A 147 31.04 -18.72 1.02
CA LYS A 147 30.20 -17.54 1.30
C LYS A 147 28.92 -17.56 0.45
N LEU A 148 29.01 -17.89 -0.83
CA LEU A 148 27.87 -17.95 -1.75
C LEU A 148 26.98 -19.18 -1.54
N SER A 149 27.47 -20.23 -0.87
CA SER A 149 26.77 -21.50 -0.70
C SER A 149 25.97 -21.59 0.61
N VAL A 150 26.52 -21.08 1.72
CA VAL A 150 25.95 -21.33 3.05
C VAL A 150 25.83 -20.11 3.94
N PHE A 151 26.24 -18.92 3.45
CA PHE A 151 26.15 -17.70 4.25
C PHE A 151 25.38 -16.60 3.53
N SER A 152 24.68 -15.75 4.31
CA SER A 152 24.09 -14.53 3.79
C SER A 152 25.14 -13.57 3.24
N THR A 153 24.82 -12.90 2.14
CA THR A 153 25.69 -11.86 1.55
C THR A 153 25.45 -10.48 2.15
N LYS A 154 24.44 -10.33 3.03
CA LYS A 154 24.09 -9.04 3.66
C LYS A 154 25.26 -8.49 4.49
N LYS A 155 25.39 -7.17 4.50
CA LYS A 155 26.50 -6.46 5.18
C LYS A 155 26.47 -6.65 6.69
N GLU A 156 25.26 -6.75 7.27
CA GLU A 156 25.02 -6.95 8.70
C GLU A 156 25.56 -8.30 9.20
N ASP A 157 25.55 -9.30 8.32
CA ASP A 157 25.99 -10.67 8.62
C ASP A 157 27.51 -10.85 8.48
N GLN A 158 28.23 -9.82 8.10
CA GLN A 158 29.69 -9.87 7.94
C GLN A 158 30.42 -9.80 9.28
N THR A 159 30.42 -10.93 10.02
CA THR A 159 31.00 -11.07 11.35
C THR A 159 32.33 -11.81 11.34
N TYR A 160 33.15 -11.61 12.39
CA TYR A 160 34.37 -12.42 12.61
C TYR A 160 34.06 -13.90 12.77
N LYS A 161 32.94 -14.26 13.39
CA LYS A 161 32.46 -15.63 13.51
C LYS A 161 32.35 -16.28 12.14
N ARG A 162 31.58 -15.65 11.25
CA ARG A 162 31.41 -16.13 9.87
C ARG A 162 32.74 -16.28 9.15
N LYS A 163 33.66 -15.32 9.28
CA LYS A 163 34.96 -15.41 8.59
C LYS A 163 35.80 -16.59 9.09
N ILE A 164 35.76 -16.94 10.35
CA ILE A 164 36.42 -18.14 10.90
C ILE A 164 35.74 -19.40 10.35
N GLN A 165 34.42 -19.44 10.26
CA GLN A 165 33.67 -20.55 9.69
C GLN A 165 34.01 -20.74 8.20
N GLU A 166 34.02 -19.64 7.40
CA GLU A 166 34.47 -19.68 5.98
C GLU A 166 35.87 -20.31 5.82
N ILE A 167 36.80 -19.95 6.72
CA ILE A 167 38.17 -20.52 6.69
C ILE A 167 38.15 -22.03 6.96
N LEU A 168 37.44 -22.47 7.96
CA LEU A 168 37.38 -23.88 8.35
C LEU A 168 36.68 -24.73 7.30
N LEU A 169 35.59 -24.25 6.76
CA LEU A 169 34.85 -24.90 5.69
C LEU A 169 35.67 -24.93 4.38
N ALA A 170 36.42 -23.85 4.09
CA ALA A 170 37.36 -23.86 2.93
C ALA A 170 38.41 -24.96 3.01
N LEU A 171 39.01 -25.17 4.20
CA LEU A 171 39.93 -26.29 4.43
C LEU A 171 39.25 -27.65 4.32
N GLN A 172 37.95 -27.74 4.66
CA GLN A 172 37.19 -28.98 4.55
C GLN A 172 36.93 -29.36 3.08
N ILE A 173 36.37 -28.44 2.29
CA ILE A 173 35.99 -28.73 0.89
C ILE A 173 37.21 -28.96 -0.01
N GLU A 174 38.33 -28.32 0.23
CA GLU A 174 39.60 -28.57 -0.49
C GLU A 174 40.17 -29.99 -0.27
N ARG A 175 39.70 -30.69 0.75
CA ARG A 175 40.05 -32.11 0.96
C ARG A 175 39.10 -33.07 0.26
N GLN A 176 37.92 -32.59 -0.11
CA GLN A 176 36.83 -33.39 -0.69
C GLN A 176 36.75 -33.25 -2.21
N PHE A 177 37.06 -32.05 -2.73
CA PHE A 177 36.91 -31.69 -4.15
C PHE A 177 38.24 -31.24 -4.76
N SER A 178 38.40 -31.51 -6.05
CA SER A 178 39.54 -31.00 -6.81
C SER A 178 39.46 -29.49 -7.02
N LYS A 179 40.58 -28.84 -7.31
CA LYS A 179 40.66 -27.44 -7.66
C LYS A 179 39.73 -27.08 -8.84
N GLU A 180 39.69 -27.95 -9.83
CA GLU A 180 38.81 -27.73 -11.00
C GLU A 180 37.34 -27.77 -10.61
N GLN A 181 36.92 -28.74 -9.79
CA GLN A 181 35.55 -28.81 -9.29
C GLN A 181 35.17 -27.58 -8.45
N ILE A 182 36.03 -27.16 -7.52
CA ILE A 182 35.77 -25.98 -6.67
C ILE A 182 35.66 -24.72 -7.55
N LEU A 183 36.53 -24.55 -8.54
CA LEU A 183 36.47 -23.43 -9.47
C LEU A 183 35.15 -23.44 -10.26
N THR A 184 34.77 -24.60 -10.79
CA THR A 184 33.53 -24.77 -11.57
C THR A 184 32.29 -24.48 -10.72
N TYR A 185 32.24 -24.97 -9.48
CA TYR A 185 31.14 -24.63 -8.55
C TYR A 185 31.05 -23.12 -8.28
N TYR A 186 32.23 -22.46 -8.14
CA TYR A 186 32.26 -21.00 -8.01
C TYR A 186 31.71 -20.30 -9.25
N LEU A 187 32.17 -20.72 -10.44
CA LEU A 187 31.73 -20.14 -11.71
C LEU A 187 30.23 -20.34 -11.96
N ASN A 188 29.65 -21.44 -11.49
CA ASN A 188 28.21 -21.70 -11.59
C ASN A 188 27.34 -20.88 -10.61
N LYS A 189 27.95 -20.34 -9.54
CA LYS A 189 27.18 -19.66 -8.47
C LYS A 189 27.17 -18.15 -8.51
N VAL A 190 28.17 -17.56 -9.12
CA VAL A 190 28.39 -16.11 -9.05
C VAL A 190 27.29 -15.34 -9.75
N TYR A 191 26.80 -14.31 -9.10
CA TYR A 191 25.86 -13.35 -9.69
C TYR A 191 26.60 -12.46 -10.71
N MET A 192 26.01 -12.27 -11.88
CA MET A 192 26.61 -11.64 -13.06
C MET A 192 25.78 -10.45 -13.59
N ALA A 193 25.00 -9.75 -12.72
CA ALA A 193 24.01 -8.74 -13.06
C ALA A 193 22.80 -9.26 -13.87
N ASN A 194 21.82 -8.41 -14.12
CA ASN A 194 20.63 -8.68 -14.97
C ASN A 194 19.95 -10.04 -14.65
N ASN A 195 19.83 -10.36 -13.36
CA ASN A 195 19.26 -11.63 -12.88
C ASN A 195 19.96 -12.89 -13.46
N THR A 196 21.22 -12.74 -13.87
CA THR A 196 22.04 -13.82 -14.46
C THR A 196 22.97 -14.39 -13.40
N TYR A 197 22.95 -15.70 -13.24
CA TYR A 197 23.85 -16.44 -12.33
C TYR A 197 24.67 -17.45 -13.09
N GLY A 198 25.95 -17.48 -12.80
CA GLY A 198 26.94 -18.38 -13.46
C GLY A 198 27.49 -17.82 -14.75
N PHE A 199 28.69 -18.28 -15.05
CA PHE A 199 29.46 -17.83 -16.22
C PHE A 199 28.93 -18.39 -17.55
N GLY A 200 28.36 -19.62 -17.55
CA GLY A 200 27.72 -20.20 -18.74
C GLY A 200 26.56 -19.33 -19.19
N THR A 201 25.64 -19.06 -18.27
CA THR A 201 24.51 -18.19 -18.52
C THR A 201 24.92 -16.76 -18.90
N ALA A 202 25.95 -16.21 -18.23
CA ALA A 202 26.47 -14.90 -18.56
C ALA A 202 27.08 -14.84 -19.98
N ALA A 203 27.75 -15.87 -20.42
CA ALA A 203 28.27 -15.96 -21.78
C ALA A 203 27.15 -15.93 -22.83
N ASN A 204 26.10 -16.70 -22.58
CA ASN A 204 24.93 -16.71 -23.44
C ASN A 204 24.18 -15.35 -23.36
N TYR A 205 23.93 -14.81 -22.16
CA TYR A 205 23.23 -13.55 -21.98
C TYR A 205 23.95 -12.37 -22.65
N TYR A 206 25.23 -12.17 -22.36
CA TYR A 206 25.97 -11.02 -22.87
C TYR A 206 26.43 -11.17 -24.32
N PHE A 207 26.74 -12.40 -24.76
CA PHE A 207 27.37 -12.61 -26.04
C PHE A 207 26.63 -13.58 -26.97
N GLY A 208 25.57 -14.25 -26.51
CA GLY A 208 24.86 -15.27 -27.29
C GLY A 208 25.76 -16.46 -27.68
N LYS A 209 26.75 -16.81 -26.84
CA LYS A 209 27.80 -17.81 -27.12
C LYS A 209 28.06 -18.72 -25.94
N GLU A 210 28.57 -19.90 -26.21
CA GLU A 210 29.14 -20.76 -25.17
C GLU A 210 30.49 -20.18 -24.65
N LEU A 211 30.84 -20.48 -23.40
CA LEU A 211 32.11 -19.99 -22.80
C LEU A 211 33.38 -20.29 -23.65
N LYS A 212 33.42 -21.45 -24.30
CA LYS A 212 34.56 -21.86 -25.12
C LYS A 212 34.75 -21.01 -26.40
N GLU A 213 33.71 -20.29 -26.81
CA GLU A 213 33.69 -19.46 -28.02
C GLU A 213 34.04 -17.99 -27.73
N LEU A 214 34.15 -17.64 -26.43
CA LEU A 214 34.48 -16.29 -26.04
C LEU A 214 35.96 -15.95 -26.24
N THR A 215 36.18 -14.71 -26.67
CA THR A 215 37.53 -14.16 -26.81
C THR A 215 38.13 -13.77 -25.47
N ILE A 216 39.45 -13.56 -25.40
CA ILE A 216 40.13 -13.15 -24.16
C ILE A 216 39.53 -11.83 -23.58
N PRO A 217 39.22 -10.75 -24.35
CA PRO A 217 38.59 -9.57 -23.82
C PRO A 217 37.21 -9.86 -23.22
N GLN A 218 36.40 -10.74 -23.86
CA GLN A 218 35.09 -11.13 -23.36
C GLN A 218 35.19 -11.95 -22.06
N LEU A 219 36.11 -12.92 -22.01
CA LEU A 219 36.37 -13.68 -20.78
C LEU A 219 36.88 -12.79 -19.64
N ALA A 220 37.72 -11.81 -19.96
CA ALA A 220 38.22 -10.84 -18.97
C ALA A 220 37.12 -9.89 -18.46
N LEU A 221 36.17 -9.48 -19.31
CA LEU A 221 35.00 -8.74 -18.90
C LEU A 221 34.18 -9.55 -17.87
N LEU A 222 33.78 -10.77 -18.23
CA LEU A 222 33.00 -11.64 -17.32
C LEU A 222 33.80 -11.90 -16.03
N ALA A 223 35.10 -12.15 -16.09
CA ALA A 223 35.92 -12.35 -14.89
C ALA A 223 36.04 -11.12 -14.00
N GLY A 224 35.79 -9.93 -14.53
CA GLY A 224 35.79 -8.68 -13.80
C GLY A 224 34.48 -8.39 -13.03
N MET A 225 33.35 -8.89 -13.49
CA MET A 225 32.03 -8.57 -12.99
C MET A 225 31.75 -9.00 -11.54
N PRO A 226 32.20 -10.15 -11.04
CA PRO A 226 31.86 -10.68 -9.71
C PRO A 226 32.10 -9.73 -8.53
N GLN A 227 33.01 -8.80 -8.65
CA GLN A 227 33.32 -7.83 -7.59
C GLN A 227 32.17 -6.86 -7.31
N ALA A 228 31.51 -6.37 -8.37
CA ALA A 228 30.35 -5.46 -8.29
C ALA A 228 29.53 -5.60 -9.59
N PRO A 229 28.73 -6.66 -9.74
CA PRO A 229 28.12 -7.04 -11.01
C PRO A 229 27.31 -5.93 -11.66
N SER A 230 26.40 -5.29 -10.90
CA SER A 230 25.58 -4.20 -11.42
C SER A 230 26.37 -2.94 -11.79
N SER A 231 27.52 -2.70 -11.15
CA SER A 231 28.39 -1.55 -11.48
C SER A 231 29.30 -1.82 -12.70
N TYR A 232 29.51 -3.09 -13.04
CA TYR A 232 30.35 -3.52 -14.18
C TYR A 232 29.52 -4.16 -15.30
N ASP A 233 28.20 -3.87 -15.29
CA ASP A 233 27.33 -4.26 -16.37
C ASP A 233 27.65 -3.46 -17.65
N PRO A 234 28.05 -4.12 -18.75
CA PRO A 234 28.47 -3.42 -19.95
C PRO A 234 27.36 -2.67 -20.68
N TYR A 235 26.08 -3.00 -20.40
CA TYR A 235 24.94 -2.26 -20.95
C TYR A 235 24.67 -0.98 -20.15
N ALA A 236 24.65 -1.09 -18.82
CA ALA A 236 24.32 0.04 -17.95
C ALA A 236 25.52 0.98 -17.71
N HIS A 237 26.73 0.42 -17.61
CA HIS A 237 27.95 1.11 -17.22
C HIS A 237 29.17 0.72 -18.05
N PRO A 238 29.17 0.96 -19.39
CA PRO A 238 30.21 0.50 -20.29
C PRO A 238 31.62 1.00 -19.93
N GLU A 239 31.75 2.23 -19.45
CA GLU A 239 33.04 2.78 -19.06
C GLU A 239 33.65 2.06 -17.86
N GLN A 240 32.87 1.82 -16.80
CA GLN A 240 33.32 1.09 -15.61
C GLN A 240 33.59 -0.39 -15.93
N ALA A 241 32.79 -0.99 -16.81
CA ALA A 241 33.02 -2.34 -17.30
C ALA A 241 34.34 -2.45 -18.08
N GLN A 242 34.64 -1.48 -18.93
CA GLN A 242 35.90 -1.39 -19.66
C GLN A 242 37.11 -1.25 -18.72
N GLU A 243 37.05 -0.32 -17.78
CA GLU A 243 38.12 -0.13 -16.78
C GLU A 243 38.34 -1.41 -15.99
N ARG A 244 37.30 -2.08 -15.56
CA ARG A 244 37.38 -3.32 -14.79
C ARG A 244 37.97 -4.45 -15.62
N ARG A 245 37.53 -4.62 -16.88
CA ARG A 245 38.11 -5.59 -17.85
C ARG A 245 39.60 -5.37 -18.01
N ASP A 246 40.01 -4.12 -18.17
CA ASP A 246 41.41 -3.77 -18.39
C ASP A 246 42.31 -4.05 -17.18
N ILE A 247 41.74 -3.95 -15.96
CA ILE A 247 42.39 -4.39 -14.72
C ILE A 247 42.59 -5.91 -14.72
N VAL A 248 41.59 -6.68 -15.16
CA VAL A 248 41.71 -8.15 -15.28
C VAL A 248 42.81 -8.51 -16.29
N LEU A 249 42.78 -7.93 -17.48
CA LEU A 249 43.79 -8.15 -18.53
C LEU A 249 45.20 -7.82 -18.03
N GLN A 250 45.34 -6.70 -17.30
CA GLN A 250 46.61 -6.34 -16.69
C GLN A 250 47.06 -7.37 -15.65
N SER A 251 46.14 -7.87 -14.83
CA SER A 251 46.41 -8.91 -13.84
C SER A 251 46.85 -10.24 -14.51
N MET A 252 46.25 -10.60 -15.62
CA MET A 252 46.64 -11.76 -16.43
C MET A 252 48.05 -11.59 -16.93
N LYS A 253 48.41 -10.44 -17.47
CA LYS A 253 49.80 -10.16 -17.93
C LYS A 253 50.80 -10.22 -16.77
N ASP A 254 50.47 -9.58 -15.64
CA ASP A 254 51.35 -9.55 -14.46
C ASP A 254 51.55 -10.95 -13.84
N ASN A 255 50.66 -11.89 -14.13
CA ASN A 255 50.78 -13.29 -13.75
C ASN A 255 51.33 -14.20 -14.87
N GLY A 256 51.83 -13.60 -15.95
CA GLY A 256 52.48 -14.34 -17.06
C GLY A 256 51.52 -15.13 -17.94
N LYS A 257 50.22 -14.75 -17.95
CA LYS A 257 49.16 -15.40 -18.73
C LYS A 257 48.95 -14.74 -20.10
N LEU A 258 49.38 -13.50 -20.26
CA LEU A 258 49.38 -12.74 -21.52
C LEU A 258 50.78 -12.15 -21.79
N THR A 259 51.12 -12.05 -23.06
CA THR A 259 52.26 -11.24 -23.53
C THR A 259 51.83 -9.74 -23.59
N ASP A 260 52.81 -8.84 -23.72
CA ASP A 260 52.53 -7.40 -23.89
C ASP A 260 51.71 -7.13 -25.17
N ALA A 261 52.00 -7.86 -26.26
CA ALA A 261 51.23 -7.72 -27.51
C ALA A 261 49.74 -8.12 -27.34
N GLN A 262 49.50 -9.28 -26.72
CA GLN A 262 48.12 -9.75 -26.45
C GLN A 262 47.36 -8.82 -25.50
N LEU A 263 48.04 -8.24 -24.50
CA LEU A 263 47.43 -7.27 -23.62
C LEU A 263 46.97 -6.02 -24.39
N GLN A 264 47.84 -5.50 -25.29
CA GLN A 264 47.49 -4.31 -26.06
C GLN A 264 46.35 -4.58 -27.05
N GLU A 265 46.37 -5.70 -27.72
CA GLU A 265 45.31 -6.16 -28.61
C GLU A 265 43.97 -6.29 -27.86
N ALA A 266 43.98 -6.97 -26.71
CA ALA A 266 42.79 -7.19 -25.90
C ALA A 266 42.20 -5.89 -25.32
N LYS A 267 43.07 -4.93 -24.93
CA LYS A 267 42.64 -3.61 -24.46
C LYS A 267 42.08 -2.73 -25.59
N ALA A 268 42.57 -2.89 -26.82
CA ALA A 268 42.07 -2.16 -27.98
C ALA A 268 40.66 -2.61 -28.43
N THR A 269 40.23 -3.80 -28.02
CA THR A 269 38.89 -4.32 -28.31
C THR A 269 37.81 -3.46 -27.62
N PRO A 270 36.83 -2.91 -28.34
CA PRO A 270 35.73 -2.18 -27.73
C PRO A 270 34.94 -3.01 -26.70
N ILE A 271 34.51 -2.41 -25.63
CA ILE A 271 33.75 -3.13 -24.56
C ILE A 271 32.42 -3.69 -25.05
N THR A 272 31.85 -3.06 -26.07
CA THR A 272 30.59 -3.47 -26.69
C THR A 272 30.74 -4.52 -27.78
N GLU A 273 32.00 -4.94 -28.12
CA GLU A 273 32.22 -5.87 -29.19
C GLU A 273 31.65 -7.25 -28.90
N GLY A 274 30.71 -7.66 -29.74
CA GLY A 274 30.04 -8.96 -29.65
C GLY A 274 28.95 -9.03 -28.57
N LEU A 275 28.60 -7.90 -27.92
CA LEU A 275 27.41 -7.88 -27.06
C LEU A 275 26.14 -8.08 -27.90
N VAL A 276 25.20 -8.85 -27.36
CA VAL A 276 23.88 -9.02 -27.97
C VAL A 276 23.15 -7.70 -27.93
N ALA A 277 22.75 -7.18 -29.10
CA ALA A 277 22.17 -5.85 -29.23
C ALA A 277 20.74 -5.74 -28.65
N GLU A 278 20.00 -6.83 -28.74
CA GLU A 278 18.66 -6.96 -28.19
C GLU A 278 18.55 -8.28 -27.45
N HIS A 279 18.28 -8.25 -26.16
CA HIS A 279 17.77 -9.43 -25.48
C HIS A 279 16.37 -9.69 -25.99
N GLU A 280 16.01 -10.92 -26.30
CA GLU A 280 14.61 -11.26 -26.51
C GLU A 280 13.83 -10.65 -25.36
N GLN A 281 12.91 -9.74 -25.68
CA GLN A 281 11.95 -9.26 -24.69
C GLN A 281 11.31 -10.51 -24.12
N VAL A 282 11.41 -10.67 -22.81
CA VAL A 282 10.71 -11.74 -22.09
C VAL A 282 9.31 -11.82 -22.69
N SER A 283 8.99 -12.93 -23.35
CA SER A 283 7.72 -13.07 -24.05
C SER A 283 6.59 -12.71 -23.07
N THR A 284 5.55 -12.04 -23.54
CA THR A 284 4.36 -11.72 -22.73
C THR A 284 3.68 -12.97 -22.15
N ASP A 285 4.09 -14.15 -22.61
CA ASP A 285 3.69 -15.46 -22.09
C ASP A 285 4.48 -15.89 -20.84
N ASP A 286 5.50 -15.14 -20.42
CA ASP A 286 6.22 -15.48 -19.18
C ASP A 286 5.39 -15.07 -17.98
N ASN A 287 4.81 -16.07 -17.32
CA ASN A 287 4.03 -15.91 -16.08
C ASN A 287 4.79 -15.09 -15.02
N ARG A 288 6.12 -15.04 -15.05
CA ARG A 288 6.92 -14.25 -14.11
C ARG A 288 6.60 -12.77 -14.14
N LEU A 289 6.34 -12.16 -15.31
CA LEU A 289 5.93 -10.75 -15.39
C LEU A 289 4.56 -10.51 -14.77
N ILE A 290 3.62 -11.43 -14.99
CA ILE A 290 2.27 -11.34 -14.42
C ILE A 290 2.33 -11.37 -12.89
N PHE A 291 3.23 -12.18 -12.34
CA PHE A 291 3.35 -12.42 -10.90
C PHE A 291 4.53 -11.67 -10.25
N ASP A 292 5.29 -10.85 -10.96
CA ASP A 292 6.55 -10.23 -10.50
C ASP A 292 6.41 -9.56 -9.12
N SER A 293 5.41 -8.72 -8.95
CA SER A 293 5.14 -8.03 -7.68
C SER A 293 4.83 -8.99 -6.54
N PHE A 294 4.20 -10.13 -6.83
CA PHE A 294 3.90 -11.17 -5.85
C PHE A 294 5.14 -12.00 -5.52
N LEU A 295 5.89 -12.39 -6.53
CA LEU A 295 7.12 -13.17 -6.38
C LEU A 295 8.18 -12.43 -5.56
N THR A 296 8.27 -11.11 -5.72
CA THR A 296 9.15 -10.26 -4.88
C THR A 296 8.76 -10.38 -3.41
N MET A 297 7.47 -10.32 -3.08
CA MET A 297 7.00 -10.49 -1.70
C MET A 297 7.27 -11.91 -1.17
N VAL A 298 7.07 -12.95 -2.01
CA VAL A 298 7.38 -14.34 -1.64
C VAL A 298 8.85 -14.47 -1.28
N ALA A 299 9.75 -13.93 -2.10
CA ALA A 299 11.18 -14.00 -1.88
C ALA A 299 11.60 -13.31 -0.55
N ASP A 300 11.06 -12.12 -0.30
CA ASP A 300 11.31 -11.38 0.94
C ASP A 300 10.76 -12.12 2.17
N GLU A 301 9.54 -12.65 2.10
CA GLU A 301 8.89 -13.38 3.20
C GLU A 301 9.62 -14.69 3.52
N VAL A 302 10.00 -15.47 2.49
CA VAL A 302 10.81 -16.69 2.68
C VAL A 302 12.13 -16.35 3.37
N LYS A 303 12.82 -15.32 2.88
CA LYS A 303 14.07 -14.87 3.46
C LYS A 303 13.96 -14.39 4.90
N GLU A 304 12.92 -13.62 5.20
CA GLU A 304 12.63 -13.11 6.54
C GLU A 304 12.35 -14.25 7.53
N LYS A 305 11.46 -15.18 7.13
CA LYS A 305 10.97 -16.24 8.03
C LYS A 305 11.94 -17.40 8.22
N THR A 306 12.76 -17.73 7.22
CA THR A 306 13.54 -18.96 7.22
C THR A 306 15.04 -18.76 6.98
N GLY A 307 15.44 -17.61 6.44
CA GLY A 307 16.80 -17.37 5.96
C GLY A 307 17.11 -18.04 4.62
N LEU A 308 16.19 -18.84 4.08
CA LEU A 308 16.36 -19.51 2.76
C LEU A 308 16.24 -18.51 1.62
N ASP A 309 16.73 -18.91 0.45
CA ASP A 309 16.72 -18.09 -0.76
C ASP A 309 15.96 -18.82 -1.87
N VAL A 310 14.90 -18.19 -2.37
CA VAL A 310 14.04 -18.78 -3.42
C VAL A 310 14.74 -19.02 -4.73
N TYR A 311 15.87 -18.37 -4.99
CA TYR A 311 16.62 -18.50 -6.24
C TYR A 311 17.72 -19.56 -6.17
N SER A 312 18.08 -20.03 -4.96
CA SER A 312 19.23 -20.93 -4.79
C SER A 312 18.91 -22.25 -4.10
N ASP A 313 17.88 -22.34 -3.27
CA ASP A 313 17.74 -23.44 -2.32
C ASP A 313 16.82 -24.59 -2.78
N GLY A 314 16.22 -24.45 -3.98
CA GLY A 314 15.43 -25.54 -4.58
C GLY A 314 14.20 -25.91 -3.76
N LEU A 315 13.34 -24.96 -3.52
CA LEU A 315 12.18 -25.08 -2.65
C LEU A 315 10.91 -25.45 -3.42
N THR A 316 9.95 -26.04 -2.75
CA THR A 316 8.55 -26.06 -3.21
C THR A 316 7.75 -25.16 -2.26
N ILE A 317 7.21 -24.05 -2.80
CA ILE A 317 6.55 -23.02 -2.02
C ILE A 317 5.07 -22.98 -2.40
N GLU A 318 4.20 -23.33 -1.45
CA GLU A 318 2.76 -23.13 -1.56
C GLU A 318 2.43 -21.71 -1.12
N THR A 319 1.75 -20.96 -1.97
CA THR A 319 1.49 -19.54 -1.76
C THR A 319 0.00 -19.23 -1.61
N THR A 320 -0.31 -17.97 -1.32
CA THR A 320 -1.67 -17.50 -1.12
C THR A 320 -2.32 -16.94 -2.38
N VAL A 321 -1.57 -16.75 -3.48
CA VAL A 321 -2.09 -16.07 -4.67
C VAL A 321 -3.20 -16.86 -5.35
N ASN A 322 -4.23 -16.16 -5.80
CA ASN A 322 -5.22 -16.68 -6.70
C ASN A 322 -4.79 -16.36 -8.14
N SER A 323 -4.29 -17.36 -8.87
CA SER A 323 -3.77 -17.19 -10.23
C SER A 323 -4.79 -16.56 -11.17
N HIS A 324 -6.06 -16.93 -11.05
CA HIS A 324 -7.12 -16.36 -11.88
C HIS A 324 -7.39 -14.87 -11.58
N ALA A 325 -7.37 -14.49 -10.30
CA ALA A 325 -7.53 -13.09 -9.90
C ALA A 325 -6.30 -12.26 -10.31
N GLN A 326 -5.10 -12.82 -10.19
CA GLN A 326 -3.84 -12.17 -10.60
C GLN A 326 -3.81 -11.93 -12.11
N ASN A 327 -4.15 -12.94 -12.91
CA ASN A 327 -4.25 -12.81 -14.36
C ASN A 327 -5.31 -11.75 -14.75
N ARG A 328 -6.49 -11.77 -14.10
CA ARG A 328 -7.52 -10.75 -14.32
C ARG A 328 -7.02 -9.34 -13.98
N LEU A 329 -6.30 -9.19 -12.88
CA LEU A 329 -5.69 -7.92 -12.49
C LEU A 329 -4.70 -7.45 -13.53
N TYR A 330 -3.83 -8.33 -14.01
CA TYR A 330 -2.86 -8.00 -15.05
C TYR A 330 -3.54 -7.53 -16.35
N GLU A 331 -4.60 -8.23 -16.80
CA GLU A 331 -5.40 -7.82 -17.96
C GLU A 331 -6.03 -6.43 -17.78
N ILE A 332 -6.63 -6.16 -16.60
CA ILE A 332 -7.26 -4.87 -16.30
C ILE A 332 -6.25 -3.73 -16.43
N LEU A 333 -5.02 -3.93 -15.97
CA LEU A 333 -4.01 -2.89 -15.92
C LEU A 333 -3.23 -2.72 -17.23
N ASN A 334 -3.01 -3.80 -17.98
CA ASN A 334 -2.09 -3.79 -19.12
C ASN A 334 -2.77 -3.84 -20.50
N THR A 335 -4.10 -4.01 -20.52
CA THR A 335 -4.89 -3.95 -21.75
C THR A 335 -5.93 -2.83 -21.66
N ASN A 336 -6.39 -2.31 -22.80
CA ASN A 336 -7.48 -1.34 -22.84
C ASN A 336 -8.88 -2.00 -22.86
N ARG A 337 -8.97 -3.28 -22.46
CA ARG A 337 -10.24 -4.03 -22.48
C ARG A 337 -11.21 -3.59 -21.39
N TYR A 338 -10.69 -3.23 -20.23
CA TYR A 338 -11.48 -2.93 -19.04
C TYR A 338 -11.40 -1.45 -18.64
N VAL A 339 -10.24 -0.87 -18.70
CA VAL A 339 -9.97 0.54 -18.44
C VAL A 339 -9.27 1.12 -19.66
N GLN A 340 -9.85 2.18 -20.23
CA GLN A 340 -9.29 2.88 -21.38
C GLN A 340 -8.26 3.89 -20.87
N TYR A 341 -7.01 3.49 -20.83
CA TYR A 341 -5.93 4.38 -20.42
C TYR A 341 -5.57 5.37 -21.52
N VAL A 342 -5.35 6.61 -21.15
CA VAL A 342 -5.01 7.70 -22.09
C VAL A 342 -3.54 7.65 -22.53
N ASP A 343 -2.66 7.14 -21.66
CA ASP A 343 -1.25 6.90 -21.95
C ASP A 343 -0.67 5.75 -21.12
N ASP A 344 0.57 5.36 -21.43
CA ASP A 344 1.29 4.32 -20.72
C ASP A 344 2.09 4.81 -19.49
N LYS A 345 2.14 6.12 -19.22
CA LYS A 345 2.85 6.71 -18.09
C LYS A 345 2.03 6.66 -16.81
N ILE A 346 0.71 6.64 -16.90
CA ILE A 346 -0.17 6.46 -15.75
C ILE A 346 0.12 5.11 -15.12
N GLN A 347 0.44 5.12 -13.83
CA GLN A 347 0.74 3.94 -13.05
C GLN A 347 -0.41 3.61 -12.11
N ASN A 348 -0.51 2.32 -11.78
CA ASN A 348 -1.42 1.82 -10.77
C ASN A 348 -0.66 0.90 -9.81
N ALA A 349 -1.08 0.91 -8.56
CA ALA A 349 -0.69 -0.10 -7.60
C ALA A 349 -1.97 -0.69 -7.00
N VAL A 350 -2.09 -2.00 -7.06
CA VAL A 350 -3.31 -2.72 -6.65
C VAL A 350 -2.93 -3.87 -5.73
N VAL A 351 -3.64 -3.98 -4.61
CA VAL A 351 -3.51 -5.08 -3.65
C VAL A 351 -4.89 -5.65 -3.39
N MET A 352 -5.04 -6.95 -3.52
CA MET A 352 -6.23 -7.69 -3.16
C MET A 352 -5.89 -8.69 -2.05
N LEU A 353 -6.47 -8.50 -0.89
CA LEU A 353 -6.31 -9.38 0.27
C LEU A 353 -7.59 -10.17 0.52
N ASP A 354 -7.44 -11.36 1.05
CA ASP A 354 -8.52 -12.06 1.75
C ASP A 354 -8.86 -11.28 3.02
N SER A 355 -10.12 -10.85 3.15
CA SER A 355 -10.55 -9.98 4.25
C SER A 355 -10.46 -10.66 5.62
N THR A 356 -10.51 -11.98 5.67
CA THR A 356 -10.53 -12.74 6.93
C THR A 356 -9.15 -13.18 7.38
N THR A 357 -8.26 -13.50 6.43
CA THR A 357 -6.94 -14.08 6.73
C THR A 357 -5.77 -13.15 6.48
N GLY A 358 -5.94 -12.10 5.68
CA GLY A 358 -4.86 -11.25 5.23
C GLY A 358 -4.00 -11.84 4.10
N ALA A 359 -4.37 -13.02 3.59
CA ALA A 359 -3.67 -13.65 2.48
C ALA A 359 -3.67 -12.76 1.23
N VAL A 360 -2.52 -12.54 0.62
CA VAL A 360 -2.39 -11.79 -0.64
C VAL A 360 -2.92 -12.64 -1.78
N ARG A 361 -4.09 -12.28 -2.32
CA ARG A 361 -4.76 -13.01 -3.40
C ARG A 361 -4.36 -12.52 -4.79
N ALA A 362 -4.08 -11.22 -4.92
CA ALA A 362 -3.51 -10.63 -6.13
C ALA A 362 -2.78 -9.34 -5.77
N ILE A 363 -1.70 -9.02 -6.47
CA ILE A 363 -0.96 -7.79 -6.29
C ILE A 363 -0.28 -7.38 -7.60
N ASN A 364 -0.29 -6.09 -7.89
CA ASN A 364 0.45 -5.52 -9.01
C ASN A 364 1.00 -4.15 -8.63
N GLY A 365 2.30 -3.95 -8.81
CA GLY A 365 3.02 -2.73 -8.43
C GLY A 365 3.22 -1.74 -9.58
N GLY A 366 2.68 -1.99 -10.77
CA GLY A 366 2.81 -1.05 -11.89
C GLY A 366 2.28 -1.61 -13.21
N ARG A 367 1.95 -0.69 -14.13
CA ARG A 367 1.53 -0.99 -15.50
C ARG A 367 2.73 -1.07 -16.44
N LYS A 368 2.57 -1.86 -17.51
CA LYS A 368 3.53 -1.92 -18.63
C LYS A 368 4.98 -2.15 -18.19
N GLN A 369 5.15 -2.91 -17.09
CA GLN A 369 6.47 -3.33 -16.66
C GLN A 369 7.02 -4.37 -17.63
N THR A 370 8.25 -4.15 -18.07
CA THR A 370 8.96 -5.02 -19.03
C THR A 370 10.08 -5.83 -18.38
N ASN A 371 10.49 -5.44 -17.17
CA ASN A 371 11.58 -6.05 -16.44
C ASN A 371 11.06 -6.76 -15.20
N LEU A 372 11.67 -7.87 -14.85
CA LEU A 372 11.48 -8.56 -13.57
C LEU A 372 12.13 -7.77 -12.43
N LEU A 373 11.65 -7.98 -11.21
CA LEU A 373 12.07 -7.27 -9.99
C LEU A 373 11.91 -5.75 -10.12
N ALA A 374 10.89 -5.32 -10.86
CA ALA A 374 10.60 -3.92 -11.09
C ALA A 374 10.11 -3.24 -9.79
N TYR A 375 10.14 -1.90 -9.79
CA TYR A 375 9.66 -1.10 -8.65
C TYR A 375 8.20 -1.42 -8.32
N ASN A 376 8.00 -2.01 -7.13
CA ASN A 376 6.68 -2.45 -6.67
C ASN A 376 5.99 -1.34 -5.88
N ARG A 377 5.18 -0.52 -6.56
CA ARG A 377 4.45 0.60 -5.94
C ARG A 377 3.40 0.15 -4.92
N ALA A 378 3.02 -1.12 -4.94
CA ALA A 378 2.06 -1.64 -3.98
C ALA A 378 2.62 -1.74 -2.55
N ILE A 379 3.95 -1.87 -2.42
CA ILE A 379 4.65 -1.99 -1.13
C ILE A 379 5.66 -0.86 -0.89
N GLN A 380 6.27 -0.31 -1.94
CA GLN A 380 7.36 0.67 -1.85
C GLN A 380 6.89 2.12 -2.04
N ASN A 381 5.67 2.34 -2.54
CA ASN A 381 5.14 3.67 -2.79
C ASN A 381 4.56 4.27 -1.51
N ASP A 382 5.19 5.32 -1.03
CA ASP A 382 4.79 6.04 0.18
C ASP A 382 4.15 7.39 -0.22
N ARG A 383 2.96 7.29 -0.83
CA ARG A 383 2.16 8.43 -1.31
C ARG A 383 1.05 8.76 -0.34
N SER A 384 0.66 10.05 -0.30
CA SER A 384 -0.47 10.47 0.53
C SER A 384 -1.76 9.77 0.09
N THR A 385 -2.39 9.11 1.05
CA THR A 385 -3.62 8.33 0.86
C THR A 385 -4.85 9.20 0.66
N GLY A 386 -4.70 10.53 0.86
CA GLY A 386 -5.84 11.43 0.88
C GLY A 386 -6.95 10.93 1.81
N SER A 387 -8.18 11.19 1.43
CA SER A 387 -9.37 10.89 2.26
C SER A 387 -9.62 9.40 2.55
N THR A 388 -8.88 8.46 1.96
CA THR A 388 -9.00 7.05 2.37
C THR A 388 -8.47 6.80 3.79
N ILE A 389 -7.74 7.75 4.36
CA ILE A 389 -7.26 7.67 5.75
C ILE A 389 -8.38 7.92 6.78
N LYS A 390 -9.44 8.64 6.44
CA LYS A 390 -10.47 9.11 7.40
C LYS A 390 -11.13 8.03 8.24
N PRO A 391 -11.49 6.86 7.71
CA PRO A 391 -12.01 5.76 8.53
C PRO A 391 -11.03 5.29 9.60
N ILE A 392 -9.73 5.37 9.32
CA ILE A 392 -8.64 4.88 10.18
C ILE A 392 -8.17 5.97 11.16
N MET A 393 -8.08 7.21 10.70
CA MET A 393 -7.49 8.31 11.44
C MET A 393 -8.49 9.06 12.32
N ASP A 394 -9.75 9.18 11.86
CA ASP A 394 -10.74 10.06 12.47
C ASP A 394 -11.90 9.27 13.06
N TYR A 395 -12.71 8.66 12.19
CA TYR A 395 -14.03 8.13 12.56
C TYR A 395 -13.97 6.79 13.30
N GLY A 396 -13.07 5.89 12.92
CA GLY A 396 -12.82 4.64 13.66
C GLY A 396 -12.39 4.89 15.09
N PRO A 397 -11.34 5.68 15.33
CA PRO A 397 -10.94 6.08 16.69
C PRO A 397 -12.04 6.81 17.47
N ALA A 398 -12.87 7.64 16.81
CA ALA A 398 -13.98 8.34 17.47
C ALA A 398 -15.06 7.37 17.98
N ILE A 399 -15.39 6.32 17.21
CA ILE A 399 -16.30 5.26 17.68
C ILE A 399 -15.62 4.43 18.77
N GLU A 400 -14.36 4.05 18.60
CA GLU A 400 -13.63 3.17 19.50
C GLU A 400 -13.44 3.76 20.90
N TYR A 401 -13.04 5.03 20.98
CA TYR A 401 -12.65 5.68 22.24
C TYR A 401 -13.68 6.66 22.80
N LEU A 402 -14.47 7.32 21.93
CA LEU A 402 -15.45 8.31 22.34
C LEU A 402 -16.89 7.80 22.27
N ASN A 403 -17.09 6.55 21.79
CA ASN A 403 -18.42 5.96 21.55
C ASN A 403 -19.32 6.82 20.66
N TYR A 404 -18.76 7.52 19.67
CA TYR A 404 -19.55 8.28 18.71
C TYR A 404 -20.49 7.35 17.94
N SER A 405 -21.73 7.82 17.72
CA SER A 405 -22.70 7.13 16.88
C SER A 405 -22.52 7.50 15.41
N THR A 406 -23.05 6.69 14.50
CA THR A 406 -23.09 7.06 13.07
C THR A 406 -23.89 8.33 12.82
N GLY A 407 -24.81 8.66 13.74
CA GLY A 407 -25.61 9.87 13.75
C GLY A 407 -25.00 11.05 14.50
N GLN A 408 -23.77 10.93 15.04
CA GLN A 408 -23.11 12.02 15.74
C GLN A 408 -23.18 13.32 14.93
N THR A 409 -23.65 14.39 15.58
CA THR A 409 -23.78 15.69 14.91
C THR A 409 -22.41 16.28 14.60
N MET A 410 -22.16 16.54 13.32
CA MET A 410 -20.96 17.16 12.76
C MET A 410 -21.32 18.53 12.19
N VAL A 411 -20.36 19.46 12.21
CA VAL A 411 -20.57 20.80 11.64
C VAL A 411 -19.53 21.07 10.55
N ASP A 412 -20.00 21.10 9.31
CA ASP A 412 -19.19 21.42 8.15
C ASP A 412 -19.20 22.95 7.93
N LYS A 413 -18.15 23.63 8.36
CA LYS A 413 -18.00 25.10 8.33
C LYS A 413 -16.56 25.49 8.02
N PRO A 414 -16.29 26.74 7.58
CA PRO A 414 -14.93 27.27 7.44
C PRO A 414 -14.10 26.98 8.68
N THR A 415 -12.93 26.38 8.48
CA THR A 415 -12.08 25.88 9.56
C THR A 415 -10.61 26.16 9.22
N LYS A 416 -9.77 26.37 10.22
CA LYS A 416 -8.31 26.55 10.06
C LYS A 416 -7.57 25.53 10.93
N TYR A 417 -6.42 25.12 10.45
CA TYR A 417 -5.42 24.42 11.27
C TYR A 417 -4.88 25.36 12.35
N SER A 418 -4.28 24.81 13.38
CA SER A 418 -3.61 25.58 14.45
C SER A 418 -2.48 26.46 13.91
N SER A 419 -1.89 26.13 12.77
CA SER A 419 -0.91 26.93 12.04
C SER A 419 -1.49 28.17 11.36
N GLY A 420 -2.83 28.33 11.31
CA GLY A 420 -3.53 29.43 10.65
C GLY A 420 -3.89 29.18 9.19
N PHE A 421 -3.40 28.13 8.55
CA PHE A 421 -3.78 27.75 7.19
C PHE A 421 -5.24 27.29 7.13
N GLU A 422 -5.93 27.64 6.04
CA GLU A 422 -7.31 27.24 5.82
C GLU A 422 -7.42 25.77 5.45
N LEU A 423 -8.40 25.10 6.05
CA LEU A 423 -8.80 23.75 5.67
C LEU A 423 -10.08 23.82 4.85
N ASN A 424 -9.97 23.57 3.57
CA ASN A 424 -11.09 23.58 2.65
C ASN A 424 -11.62 22.16 2.39
N ASN A 425 -12.91 22.06 2.09
CA ASN A 425 -13.46 20.85 1.51
C ASN A 425 -13.06 20.72 0.03
N TRP A 426 -13.18 19.54 -0.52
CA TRP A 426 -12.78 19.22 -1.90
C TRP A 426 -13.52 20.07 -2.97
N ASP A 427 -14.71 20.58 -2.65
CA ASP A 427 -15.58 21.40 -3.49
C ASP A 427 -15.59 22.89 -3.09
N ASN A 428 -14.80 23.28 -2.10
CA ASN A 428 -14.78 24.61 -1.49
C ASN A 428 -16.14 25.07 -0.94
N GLN A 429 -17.07 24.12 -0.69
CA GLN A 429 -18.40 24.39 -0.14
C GLN A 429 -18.49 23.88 1.31
N TYR A 430 -19.46 24.43 2.04
CA TYR A 430 -19.76 24.03 3.42
C TYR A 430 -21.25 23.71 3.53
N MET A 431 -21.57 22.57 4.11
CA MET A 431 -22.94 22.04 4.15
C MET A 431 -23.61 22.21 5.52
N GLY A 432 -22.97 22.88 6.48
CA GLY A 432 -23.52 23.10 7.81
C GLY A 432 -23.62 21.82 8.63
N THR A 433 -24.72 21.66 9.36
CA THR A 433 -24.91 20.54 10.30
C THR A 433 -25.35 19.27 9.58
N MET A 434 -24.68 18.14 9.88
CA MET A 434 -24.95 16.82 9.30
C MET A 434 -24.61 15.69 10.27
N THR A 435 -24.98 14.45 9.93
CA THR A 435 -24.54 13.26 10.66
C THR A 435 -23.08 12.88 10.31
N MET A 436 -22.41 12.17 11.22
CA MET A 436 -21.08 11.58 10.96
C MET A 436 -21.10 10.67 9.70
N ARG A 437 -22.16 9.87 9.53
CA ARG A 437 -22.39 9.08 8.32
C ARG A 437 -22.28 9.93 7.07
N ARG A 438 -23.06 11.00 6.99
CA ARG A 438 -23.09 11.89 5.82
C ARG A 438 -21.72 12.57 5.59
N ALA A 439 -21.06 12.99 6.68
CA ALA A 439 -19.73 13.61 6.61
C ALA A 439 -18.68 12.66 6.03
N LEU A 440 -18.68 11.38 6.46
CA LEU A 440 -17.77 10.35 5.97
C LEU A 440 -18.06 9.99 4.51
N VAL A 441 -19.32 9.74 4.15
CA VAL A 441 -19.71 9.33 2.78
C VAL A 441 -19.42 10.45 1.78
N LEU A 442 -19.72 11.70 2.10
CA LEU A 442 -19.42 12.88 1.27
C LEU A 442 -17.97 13.38 1.45
N SER A 443 -17.18 12.64 2.21
CA SER A 443 -15.75 12.89 2.39
C SER A 443 -15.39 14.32 2.84
N ARG A 444 -16.21 14.94 3.71
CA ARG A 444 -15.98 16.31 4.19
C ARG A 444 -14.69 16.40 5.00
N ASN A 445 -13.89 17.41 4.73
CA ASN A 445 -12.59 17.58 5.38
C ASN A 445 -12.72 18.23 6.78
N THR A 446 -13.57 19.23 6.89
CA THR A 446 -13.68 19.98 8.15
C THR A 446 -14.32 19.18 9.28
N PRO A 447 -15.33 18.30 9.06
CA PRO A 447 -15.80 17.36 10.07
C PRO A 447 -14.74 16.30 10.43
N ALA A 448 -13.98 15.79 9.46
CA ALA A 448 -12.91 14.81 9.71
C ALA A 448 -11.84 15.38 10.64
N TYR A 449 -11.33 16.58 10.33
CA TYR A 449 -10.38 17.28 11.17
C TYR A 449 -10.89 17.55 12.60
N GLN A 450 -12.17 18.00 12.72
CA GLN A 450 -12.77 18.22 14.04
C GLN A 450 -12.83 16.91 14.83
N THR A 451 -13.13 15.81 14.16
CA THR A 451 -13.19 14.47 14.77
C THR A 451 -11.80 14.03 15.22
N PHE A 452 -10.77 14.18 14.36
CA PHE A 452 -9.38 13.92 14.70
C PHE A 452 -8.94 14.67 15.97
N LYS A 453 -9.22 15.97 16.02
CA LYS A 453 -8.93 16.81 17.18
C LYS A 453 -9.66 16.35 18.44
N ALA A 454 -10.92 15.93 18.31
CA ALA A 454 -11.70 15.44 19.44
C ALA A 454 -11.16 14.12 20.00
N VAL A 455 -10.66 13.23 19.15
CA VAL A 455 -10.05 11.96 19.53
C VAL A 455 -8.71 12.19 20.21
N GLY A 456 -7.89 13.08 19.68
CA GLY A 456 -6.55 13.39 20.18
C GLY A 456 -5.47 12.42 19.67
N ASN A 457 -4.25 12.94 19.53
CA ASN A 457 -3.13 12.21 18.90
C ASN A 457 -2.82 10.86 19.58
N ASP A 458 -2.86 10.77 20.91
CA ASP A 458 -2.51 9.55 21.64
C ASP A 458 -3.46 8.39 21.31
N ASN A 459 -4.77 8.66 21.27
CA ASN A 459 -5.77 7.65 20.92
C ASN A 459 -5.67 7.25 19.44
N VAL A 460 -5.45 8.23 18.55
CA VAL A 460 -5.24 7.94 17.13
C VAL A 460 -4.00 7.07 16.93
N GLN A 461 -2.88 7.43 17.55
CA GLN A 461 -1.65 6.65 17.45
C GLN A 461 -1.80 5.23 18.03
N ALA A 462 -2.50 5.08 19.15
CA ALA A 462 -2.83 3.78 19.72
C ALA A 462 -3.70 2.92 18.78
N PHE A 463 -4.64 3.55 18.06
CA PHE A 463 -5.46 2.87 17.06
C PHE A 463 -4.65 2.44 15.85
N LEU A 464 -3.80 3.32 15.32
CA LEU A 464 -2.93 3.03 14.18
C LEU A 464 -1.97 1.89 14.49
N LYS A 465 -1.37 1.88 15.68
CA LYS A 465 -0.45 0.82 16.10
C LYS A 465 -1.10 -0.56 16.12
N LYS A 466 -2.39 -0.64 16.46
CA LYS A 466 -3.15 -1.91 16.39
C LYS A 466 -3.46 -2.34 14.95
N LEU A 467 -3.32 -1.45 13.99
CA LEU A 467 -3.45 -1.73 12.56
C LEU A 467 -2.08 -1.89 11.87
N ASP A 468 -1.00 -2.02 12.67
CA ASP A 468 0.39 -2.11 12.18
C ASP A 468 0.78 -0.93 11.28
N LEU A 469 0.24 0.26 11.59
CA LEU A 469 0.49 1.49 10.87
C LEU A 469 1.37 2.44 11.69
N SER A 470 2.39 2.95 11.04
CA SER A 470 3.25 4.02 11.53
C SER A 470 3.23 5.17 10.52
N VAL A 471 2.89 6.38 10.99
CA VAL A 471 2.87 7.58 10.17
C VAL A 471 4.12 8.39 10.44
N MET A 472 4.89 8.63 9.37
CA MET A 472 6.14 9.35 9.43
C MET A 472 5.93 10.80 8.98
N ASN A 473 6.34 11.76 9.81
CA ASN A 473 6.41 13.18 9.47
C ASN A 473 7.83 13.67 9.77
N ASP A 474 8.49 14.28 8.80
CA ASP A 474 9.87 14.76 8.90
C ASP A 474 10.86 13.69 9.43
N GLY A 475 10.69 12.44 8.97
CA GLY A 475 11.53 11.29 9.35
C GLY A 475 11.31 10.76 10.76
N LYS A 476 10.25 11.20 11.46
CA LYS A 476 9.90 10.73 12.80
C LYS A 476 8.46 10.21 12.83
N GLU A 477 8.24 9.17 13.59
CA GLU A 477 6.88 8.71 13.88
C GLU A 477 6.14 9.74 14.70
N SER A 478 5.18 10.41 14.09
CA SER A 478 4.39 11.48 14.73
C SER A 478 3.11 11.74 13.96
N LEU A 479 2.14 12.39 14.62
CA LEU A 479 0.91 12.84 13.99
C LEU A 479 0.84 14.36 13.98
N VAL A 480 0.47 14.91 12.83
CA VAL A 480 0.18 16.32 12.62
C VAL A 480 -1.25 16.52 12.17
N GLU A 481 -1.79 17.72 12.32
CA GLU A 481 -3.21 18.02 12.06
C GLU A 481 -3.67 17.67 10.63
N SER A 482 -2.78 17.82 9.64
CA SER A 482 -3.08 17.46 8.24
C SER A 482 -3.23 15.96 8.01
N ASN A 483 -2.78 15.11 8.94
CA ASN A 483 -3.00 13.67 8.86
C ASN A 483 -4.48 13.28 8.94
N ALA A 484 -5.36 14.14 9.46
CA ALA A 484 -6.81 13.94 9.39
C ALA A 484 -7.35 13.79 7.96
N ILE A 485 -6.65 14.26 6.94
CA ILE A 485 -7.11 14.21 5.55
C ILE A 485 -6.14 13.49 4.60
N GLY A 486 -5.01 13.00 5.13
CA GLY A 486 -4.03 12.24 4.36
C GLY A 486 -2.77 11.90 5.15
N ALA A 487 -2.21 10.73 4.89
CA ALA A 487 -0.93 10.28 5.43
C ALA A 487 -0.20 9.46 4.35
N ASN A 488 1.12 9.46 4.37
CA ASN A 488 1.90 8.67 3.42
C ASN A 488 1.94 7.21 3.87
N LEU A 489 1.30 6.35 3.09
CA LEU A 489 1.23 4.90 3.34
C LEU A 489 1.13 4.15 2.01
N SER A 490 1.65 2.91 2.00
CA SER A 490 1.57 2.07 0.80
C SER A 490 0.17 1.43 0.62
N PRO A 491 -0.20 1.07 -0.62
CA PRO A 491 -1.44 0.34 -0.90
C PRO A 491 -1.60 -0.94 -0.09
N LEU A 492 -0.53 -1.69 0.16
CA LEU A 492 -0.55 -2.90 0.99
C LEU A 492 -0.93 -2.60 2.44
N LYS A 493 -0.32 -1.58 3.05
CA LYS A 493 -0.64 -1.16 4.41
C LYS A 493 -2.09 -0.71 4.53
N MET A 494 -2.58 0.04 3.54
CA MET A 494 -3.96 0.48 3.51
C MET A 494 -4.94 -0.68 3.33
N ALA A 495 -4.66 -1.63 2.43
CA ALA A 495 -5.47 -2.83 2.28
C ALA A 495 -5.54 -3.62 3.59
N ALA A 496 -4.40 -3.86 4.25
CA ALA A 496 -4.31 -4.58 5.52
C ALA A 496 -5.15 -3.91 6.62
N ALA A 497 -5.05 -2.59 6.77
CA ALA A 497 -5.83 -1.85 7.75
C ALA A 497 -7.35 -1.97 7.51
N TYR A 498 -7.78 -1.96 6.25
CA TYR A 498 -9.20 -2.09 5.91
C TYR A 498 -9.75 -3.50 6.09
N THR A 499 -8.89 -4.56 6.10
CA THR A 499 -9.36 -5.91 6.46
C THR A 499 -9.97 -5.94 7.85
N ALA A 500 -9.48 -5.12 8.79
CA ALA A 500 -10.04 -5.05 10.13
C ALA A 500 -11.49 -4.54 10.14
N PHE A 501 -11.88 -3.62 9.25
CA PHE A 501 -13.27 -3.22 9.10
C PHE A 501 -14.12 -4.34 8.49
N ALA A 502 -13.58 -5.05 7.50
CA ALA A 502 -14.27 -6.16 6.84
C ALA A 502 -14.50 -7.35 7.77
N ASN A 503 -13.59 -7.59 8.73
CA ASN A 503 -13.53 -8.75 9.62
C ASN A 503 -13.81 -8.41 11.08
N TYR A 504 -14.85 -7.62 11.34
CA TYR A 504 -15.35 -7.30 12.69
C TYR A 504 -14.27 -6.85 13.69
N GLY A 505 -13.28 -6.11 13.21
CA GLY A 505 -12.20 -5.54 14.01
C GLY A 505 -10.95 -6.39 14.12
N THR A 506 -10.93 -7.58 13.54
CA THR A 506 -9.74 -8.43 13.49
C THR A 506 -8.81 -7.99 12.37
N TYR A 507 -7.63 -7.53 12.73
CA TYR A 507 -6.54 -7.25 11.80
C TYR A 507 -5.78 -8.52 11.47
N SER A 508 -5.41 -8.67 10.21
CA SER A 508 -4.59 -9.77 9.72
C SER A 508 -3.36 -9.20 9.00
N LYS A 509 -2.16 -9.60 9.45
CA LYS A 509 -0.91 -9.23 8.77
C LYS A 509 -0.89 -9.85 7.37
N PRO A 510 -0.62 -9.09 6.31
CA PRO A 510 -0.50 -9.65 4.97
C PRO A 510 0.61 -10.69 4.88
N TYR A 511 0.36 -11.78 4.15
CA TYR A 511 1.34 -12.84 3.91
C TYR A 511 1.11 -13.49 2.55
N THR A 512 2.17 -14.10 2.02
CA THR A 512 2.19 -14.73 0.69
C THR A 512 2.48 -16.22 0.74
N VAL A 513 3.12 -16.72 1.82
CA VAL A 513 3.61 -18.10 1.92
C VAL A 513 2.82 -18.87 2.97
N THR A 514 2.28 -20.02 2.59
CA THR A 514 1.56 -20.93 3.49
C THR A 514 2.42 -22.12 3.91
N LYS A 515 3.28 -22.61 2.99
CA LYS A 515 4.11 -23.79 3.25
C LYS A 515 5.37 -23.75 2.38
N ILE A 516 6.48 -24.20 2.95
CA ILE A 516 7.71 -24.44 2.23
C ILE A 516 8.12 -25.89 2.45
N THR A 517 8.41 -26.59 1.38
CA THR A 517 9.08 -27.90 1.43
C THR A 517 10.49 -27.70 0.89
N THR A 518 11.50 -27.99 1.71
CA THR A 518 12.91 -27.91 1.33
C THR A 518 13.32 -29.13 0.51
N ARG A 519 14.47 -29.06 -0.13
CA ARG A 519 14.99 -30.14 -0.97
C ARG A 519 15.18 -31.46 -0.23
N ASP A 520 15.54 -31.42 1.05
CA ASP A 520 15.71 -32.58 1.94
C ASP A 520 14.37 -33.12 2.51
N GLY A 521 13.25 -32.52 2.10
CA GLY A 521 11.91 -32.95 2.49
C GLY A 521 11.42 -32.34 3.83
N GLN A 522 12.17 -31.38 4.42
CA GLN A 522 11.67 -30.67 5.60
C GLN A 522 10.47 -29.81 5.20
N VAL A 523 9.42 -29.82 6.02
CA VAL A 523 8.20 -29.03 5.79
C VAL A 523 8.04 -27.95 6.84
N LEU A 524 7.96 -26.70 6.39
CA LEU A 524 7.69 -25.52 7.21
C LEU A 524 6.30 -25.01 6.86
N GLN A 525 5.41 -24.91 7.84
CA GLN A 525 4.05 -24.38 7.68
C GLN A 525 3.87 -23.07 8.43
N PHE A 526 3.19 -22.12 7.80
CA PHE A 526 2.92 -20.79 8.36
C PHE A 526 1.42 -20.56 8.51
N LYS A 527 1.05 -19.92 9.60
CA LYS A 527 -0.34 -19.55 9.90
C LYS A 527 -0.50 -18.04 9.80
N PRO A 528 -1.69 -17.55 9.48
CA PRO A 528 -2.00 -16.12 9.54
C PRO A 528 -1.69 -15.53 10.93
N GLU A 529 -1.05 -14.38 10.95
CA GLU A 529 -0.86 -13.59 12.16
C GLU A 529 -2.03 -12.62 12.30
N GLN A 530 -2.83 -12.78 13.36
CA GLN A 530 -4.06 -12.03 13.56
C GLN A 530 -4.20 -11.55 15.00
N HIS A 531 -4.84 -10.39 15.16
CA HIS A 531 -5.23 -9.89 16.48
C HIS A 531 -6.43 -8.95 16.38
N GLN A 532 -7.12 -8.72 17.48
CA GLN A 532 -8.21 -7.77 17.56
C GLN A 532 -7.67 -6.35 17.62
N ALA A 533 -7.84 -5.58 16.54
CA ALA A 533 -7.35 -4.21 16.43
C ALA A 533 -8.37 -3.19 16.96
N MET A 534 -9.66 -3.46 16.79
CA MET A 534 -10.76 -2.61 17.27
C MET A 534 -11.95 -3.46 17.67
N LYS A 535 -12.94 -2.85 18.34
CA LYS A 535 -14.22 -3.51 18.68
C LYS A 535 -15.00 -3.86 17.41
N ASP A 536 -15.77 -4.94 17.48
CA ASP A 536 -16.71 -5.34 16.42
C ASP A 536 -17.73 -4.23 16.10
N SER A 537 -18.16 -3.50 17.13
CA SER A 537 -19.03 -2.31 16.99
C SER A 537 -18.40 -1.22 16.14
N THR A 538 -17.10 -0.92 16.38
CA THR A 538 -16.36 0.08 15.61
C THR A 538 -16.27 -0.33 14.14
N ALA A 539 -15.83 -1.56 13.88
CA ALA A 539 -15.69 -2.09 12.53
C ALA A 539 -17.03 -2.13 11.77
N TYR A 540 -18.09 -2.63 12.42
CA TYR A 540 -19.41 -2.72 11.80
C TYR A 540 -20.02 -1.33 11.51
N MET A 541 -19.92 -0.38 12.43
CA MET A 541 -20.46 0.96 12.26
C MET A 541 -19.74 1.72 11.14
N ILE A 542 -18.40 1.59 11.03
CA ILE A 542 -17.63 2.14 9.90
C ILE A 542 -18.08 1.48 8.59
N THR A 543 -18.15 0.14 8.55
CA THR A 543 -18.58 -0.62 7.37
C THR A 543 -19.98 -0.20 6.92
N ASN A 544 -20.92 -0.10 7.86
CA ASN A 544 -22.29 0.31 7.59
C ASN A 544 -22.36 1.72 6.96
N MET A 545 -21.57 2.67 7.46
CA MET A 545 -21.48 4.00 6.84
C MET A 545 -20.85 3.95 5.44
N LEU A 546 -19.79 3.15 5.25
CA LEU A 546 -19.07 3.08 3.98
C LEU A 546 -19.84 2.34 2.87
N LYS A 547 -20.85 1.52 3.21
CA LYS A 547 -21.81 0.96 2.24
C LYS A 547 -22.55 2.05 1.49
N ASP A 548 -22.84 3.16 2.16
CA ASP A 548 -23.54 4.30 1.56
C ASP A 548 -22.73 5.06 0.51
N THR A 549 -21.44 4.79 0.38
CA THR A 549 -20.60 5.29 -0.72
C THR A 549 -21.12 4.84 -2.10
N PHE A 550 -21.76 3.67 -2.17
CA PHE A 550 -22.41 3.16 -3.37
C PHE A 550 -23.86 3.60 -3.54
N THR A 551 -24.49 4.18 -2.50
CA THR A 551 -25.88 4.64 -2.54
C THR A 551 -25.97 6.10 -2.98
N TYR A 552 -25.26 6.99 -2.28
CA TYR A 552 -25.26 8.45 -2.57
C TYR A 552 -23.85 9.08 -2.47
N GLY A 553 -22.80 8.28 -2.30
CA GLY A 553 -21.41 8.73 -2.30
C GLY A 553 -20.75 8.65 -3.67
N PHE A 554 -19.41 8.71 -3.68
CA PHE A 554 -18.59 8.83 -4.91
C PHE A 554 -18.48 7.56 -5.77
N ALA A 555 -19.09 6.46 -5.35
CA ALA A 555 -19.14 5.21 -6.11
C ALA A 555 -20.55 4.77 -6.51
N ASN A 556 -21.55 5.68 -6.44
CA ASN A 556 -22.95 5.38 -6.75
C ASN A 556 -23.19 5.01 -8.22
N ASP A 557 -22.24 5.28 -9.11
CA ASP A 557 -22.24 4.91 -10.52
C ASP A 557 -21.73 3.49 -10.79
N LEU A 558 -21.06 2.86 -9.81
CA LEU A 558 -20.62 1.46 -9.94
C LEU A 558 -21.82 0.49 -9.82
N LYS A 559 -22.13 -0.20 -10.92
CA LYS A 559 -23.20 -1.19 -10.99
C LYS A 559 -22.66 -2.57 -10.59
N MET A 560 -22.77 -2.92 -9.31
CA MET A 560 -22.26 -4.18 -8.75
C MET A 560 -23.36 -5.12 -8.25
N GLY A 561 -24.62 -4.89 -8.66
CA GLY A 561 -25.77 -5.70 -8.23
C GLY A 561 -25.99 -5.64 -6.72
N ASN A 562 -26.34 -6.79 -6.13
CA ASN A 562 -26.59 -6.92 -4.69
C ASN A 562 -25.33 -7.35 -3.91
N LEU A 563 -24.15 -7.09 -4.45
CA LEU A 563 -22.89 -7.42 -3.77
C LEU A 563 -22.76 -6.64 -2.46
N PRO A 564 -22.56 -7.31 -1.31
CA PRO A 564 -22.27 -6.62 -0.06
C PRO A 564 -20.85 -6.05 -0.12
N HIS A 565 -20.75 -4.74 -0.22
CA HIS A 565 -19.47 -4.05 -0.26
C HIS A 565 -19.52 -2.66 0.37
N ALA A 566 -18.38 -2.20 0.83
CA ALA A 566 -18.15 -0.90 1.41
C ALA A 566 -16.89 -0.28 0.82
N ALA A 567 -16.81 1.04 0.68
CA ALA A 567 -15.64 1.66 0.10
C ALA A 567 -15.40 3.10 0.55
N LYS A 568 -14.16 3.56 0.35
CA LYS A 568 -13.76 4.95 0.51
C LYS A 568 -12.90 5.40 -0.66
N THR A 569 -13.22 6.57 -1.21
CA THR A 569 -12.38 7.29 -2.18
C THR A 569 -11.38 8.19 -1.49
N GLY A 570 -10.27 8.46 -2.13
CA GLY A 570 -9.27 9.43 -1.71
C GLY A 570 -8.63 10.11 -2.89
N SER A 571 -8.25 11.36 -2.70
CA SER A 571 -7.48 12.14 -3.66
C SER A 571 -6.58 13.11 -2.93
N THR A 572 -5.50 13.51 -3.58
CA THR A 572 -4.64 14.60 -3.14
C THR A 572 -4.77 15.78 -4.11
N ASN A 573 -4.33 16.96 -3.70
CA ASN A 573 -4.45 18.15 -4.51
C ASN A 573 -3.06 18.75 -4.79
N TYR A 574 -2.90 19.37 -5.96
CA TYR A 574 -1.79 20.27 -6.22
C TYR A 574 -2.03 21.63 -5.59
N THR A 575 -0.97 22.27 -5.13
CA THR A 575 -1.02 23.70 -4.82
C THR A 575 -1.06 24.53 -6.11
N PRO A 576 -1.52 25.79 -6.07
CA PRO A 576 -1.43 26.69 -7.24
C PRO A 576 -0.02 26.81 -7.80
N GLU A 577 1.00 26.84 -6.92
CA GLU A 577 2.41 26.92 -7.30
C GLU A 577 2.87 25.67 -8.07
N GLN A 578 2.47 24.49 -7.60
CA GLN A 578 2.77 23.22 -8.25
C GLN A 578 2.12 23.15 -9.64
N LYS A 579 0.85 23.55 -9.78
CA LYS A 579 0.19 23.63 -11.09
C LYS A 579 0.92 24.57 -12.05
N ARG A 580 1.28 25.78 -11.59
CA ARG A 580 2.07 26.71 -12.41
C ARG A 580 3.41 26.13 -12.84
N ALA A 581 4.12 25.48 -11.93
CA ALA A 581 5.41 24.83 -12.21
C ALA A 581 5.30 23.73 -13.27
N MET A 582 4.15 23.04 -13.33
CA MET A 582 3.83 22.02 -14.35
C MET A 582 3.31 22.61 -15.66
N GLY A 583 3.14 23.93 -15.77
CA GLY A 583 2.54 24.58 -16.92
C GLY A 583 1.01 24.42 -17.02
N ALA A 584 0.36 24.00 -15.95
CA ALA A 584 -1.07 23.86 -15.85
C ALA A 584 -1.73 25.13 -15.30
N SER A 585 -3.00 25.38 -15.64
CA SER A 585 -3.79 26.45 -15.07
C SER A 585 -4.15 26.14 -13.61
N GLU A 586 -4.20 27.16 -12.77
CA GLU A 586 -4.66 27.01 -11.39
C GLU A 586 -6.09 26.46 -11.30
N THR A 587 -6.90 26.72 -12.32
CA THR A 587 -8.29 26.28 -12.45
C THR A 587 -8.43 24.88 -13.03
N ASP A 588 -7.37 24.27 -13.54
CA ASP A 588 -7.43 22.90 -14.08
C ASP A 588 -7.79 21.92 -12.97
N ASN A 589 -8.79 21.09 -13.27
CA ASN A 589 -9.23 20.06 -12.31
C ASN A 589 -8.37 18.79 -12.45
N ILE A 590 -7.12 18.91 -12.04
CA ILE A 590 -6.14 17.82 -12.03
C ILE A 590 -5.66 17.54 -10.60
N ILE A 591 -5.34 16.27 -10.34
CA ILE A 591 -4.82 15.81 -9.04
C ILE A 591 -3.61 14.90 -9.23
N PRO A 592 -2.70 14.81 -8.25
CA PRO A 592 -1.54 13.91 -8.33
C PRO A 592 -1.87 12.44 -8.05
N ASP A 593 -2.81 12.16 -7.15
CA ASP A 593 -3.12 10.81 -6.67
C ASP A 593 -4.63 10.58 -6.59
N SER A 594 -5.06 9.43 -7.11
CA SER A 594 -6.41 8.91 -6.93
C SER A 594 -6.36 7.56 -6.24
N TRP A 595 -7.12 7.43 -5.15
CA TRP A 595 -7.22 6.23 -4.34
C TRP A 595 -8.64 5.70 -4.31
N PHE A 596 -8.77 4.39 -4.31
CA PHE A 596 -10.01 3.70 -4.02
C PHE A 596 -9.72 2.46 -3.17
N ILE A 597 -10.34 2.38 -2.00
CA ILE A 597 -10.24 1.20 -1.16
C ILE A 597 -11.66 0.71 -0.93
N GLY A 598 -11.93 -0.49 -1.42
CA GLY A 598 -13.22 -1.12 -1.25
C GLY A 598 -13.07 -2.56 -0.76
N TYR A 599 -14.06 -3.04 -0.04
CA TYR A 599 -14.04 -4.36 0.54
C TYR A 599 -15.43 -5.01 0.58
N SER A 600 -15.41 -6.32 0.62
CA SER A 600 -16.53 -7.21 0.87
C SER A 600 -16.19 -8.12 2.07
N PRO A 601 -17.09 -8.95 2.56
CA PRO A 601 -16.73 -9.95 3.57
C PRO A 601 -15.62 -10.91 3.14
N ALA A 602 -15.42 -11.12 1.82
CA ALA A 602 -14.38 -12.02 1.29
C ALA A 602 -13.05 -11.32 0.96
N TYR A 603 -13.12 -10.15 0.34
CA TYR A 603 -11.93 -9.50 -0.22
C TYR A 603 -11.86 -8.02 0.08
N THR A 604 -10.64 -7.54 0.34
CA THR A 604 -10.30 -6.12 0.48
C THR A 604 -9.35 -5.73 -0.63
N ILE A 605 -9.68 -4.68 -1.39
CA ILE A 605 -8.90 -4.20 -2.53
C ILE A 605 -8.54 -2.74 -2.32
N SER A 606 -7.23 -2.46 -2.30
CA SER A 606 -6.67 -1.10 -2.26
C SER A 606 -6.02 -0.76 -3.59
N ILE A 607 -6.35 0.40 -4.14
CA ILE A 607 -5.89 0.84 -5.46
C ILE A 607 -5.39 2.28 -5.36
N TRP A 608 -4.20 2.49 -5.86
CA TRP A 608 -3.63 3.81 -6.15
C TRP A 608 -3.48 3.98 -7.66
N THR A 609 -3.75 5.19 -8.14
CA THR A 609 -3.52 5.64 -9.53
C THR A 609 -2.80 6.97 -9.49
N GLY A 610 -1.76 7.14 -10.30
CA GLY A 610 -0.99 8.37 -10.40
C GLY A 610 0.18 8.26 -11.37
N TYR A 611 1.03 9.26 -11.38
CA TYR A 611 2.29 9.27 -12.12
C TYR A 611 3.47 9.10 -11.17
N ASP A 612 4.55 8.46 -11.63
CA ASP A 612 5.78 8.29 -10.83
C ASP A 612 6.37 9.65 -10.45
N ASN A 613 6.41 10.56 -11.40
CA ASN A 613 6.77 11.94 -11.15
C ASN A 613 5.55 12.85 -11.33
N PRO A 614 4.80 13.15 -10.27
CA PRO A 614 3.56 13.90 -10.37
C PRO A 614 3.74 15.39 -10.65
N TYR A 615 4.97 15.92 -10.61
CA TYR A 615 5.25 17.35 -10.74
C TYR A 615 5.81 17.74 -12.11
N THR A 616 5.76 16.85 -13.08
CA THR A 616 6.14 17.14 -14.47
C THR A 616 4.93 17.60 -15.29
N ALA A 617 5.19 18.35 -16.35
CA ALA A 617 4.13 18.78 -17.28
C ALA A 617 3.34 17.57 -17.82
N GLY A 618 2.02 17.64 -17.73
CA GLY A 618 1.12 16.58 -18.20
C GLY A 618 0.90 15.42 -17.22
N SER A 619 1.47 15.46 -16.00
CA SER A 619 1.34 14.38 -15.00
C SER A 619 0.11 14.49 -14.09
N GLY A 620 -0.80 15.43 -14.32
CA GLY A 620 -2.01 15.59 -13.52
C GLY A 620 -3.14 14.67 -14.01
N LEU A 621 -3.72 13.89 -13.09
CA LEU A 621 -4.90 13.07 -13.40
C LEU A 621 -6.13 13.94 -13.63
N THR A 622 -6.70 13.88 -14.81
CA THR A 622 -7.96 14.54 -15.17
C THR A 622 -9.16 13.84 -14.50
N LEU A 623 -10.36 14.43 -14.59
CA LEU A 623 -11.57 13.83 -14.01
C LEU A 623 -11.83 12.39 -14.47
N THR A 624 -11.52 12.05 -15.72
CA THR A 624 -11.68 10.69 -16.25
C THR A 624 -10.66 9.75 -15.61
N GLU A 625 -9.42 10.17 -15.52
CA GLU A 625 -8.31 9.37 -14.98
C GLU A 625 -8.43 9.17 -13.46
N GLN A 626 -9.02 10.12 -12.77
CA GLN A 626 -9.39 9.99 -11.35
C GLN A 626 -10.34 8.81 -11.08
N ALA A 627 -11.15 8.42 -12.06
CA ALA A 627 -12.08 7.30 -11.94
C ALA A 627 -11.43 5.93 -12.18
N TYR A 628 -10.18 5.86 -12.65
CA TYR A 628 -9.53 4.58 -12.97
C TYR A 628 -9.44 3.66 -11.76
N SER A 629 -9.03 4.18 -10.59
CA SER A 629 -8.97 3.39 -9.35
C SER A 629 -10.33 2.77 -8.99
N LYS A 630 -11.43 3.51 -9.18
CA LYS A 630 -12.80 3.03 -8.99
C LYS A 630 -13.18 1.95 -10.00
N TRP A 631 -12.85 2.13 -11.28
CA TRP A 631 -13.18 1.15 -12.33
C TRP A 631 -12.37 -0.14 -12.18
N ILE A 632 -11.08 -0.04 -11.85
CA ILE A 632 -10.25 -1.21 -11.55
C ILE A 632 -10.89 -2.04 -10.42
N TYR A 633 -11.32 -1.39 -9.32
CA TYR A 633 -12.03 -2.04 -8.24
C TYR A 633 -13.27 -2.77 -8.75
N GLY A 634 -14.12 -2.08 -9.50
CA GLY A 634 -15.37 -2.64 -10.03
C GLY A 634 -15.15 -3.90 -10.85
N HIS A 635 -14.17 -3.88 -11.76
CA HIS A 635 -13.85 -5.03 -12.61
C HIS A 635 -13.24 -6.20 -11.82
N LEU A 636 -12.29 -5.92 -10.93
CA LEU A 636 -11.62 -6.97 -10.16
C LEU A 636 -12.55 -7.60 -9.12
N MET A 637 -13.26 -6.79 -8.34
CA MET A 637 -14.17 -7.25 -7.30
C MET A 637 -15.34 -8.06 -7.91
N ASN A 638 -15.96 -7.56 -8.99
CA ASN A 638 -17.02 -8.31 -9.69
C ASN A 638 -16.52 -9.65 -10.21
N TYR A 639 -15.30 -9.73 -10.70
CA TYR A 639 -14.72 -11.00 -11.14
C TYR A 639 -14.52 -11.97 -9.98
N ALA A 640 -13.89 -11.52 -8.91
CA ALA A 640 -13.58 -12.35 -7.76
C ALA A 640 -14.85 -12.86 -7.03
N MET A 641 -15.84 -11.99 -6.88
CA MET A 641 -17.06 -12.32 -6.15
C MET A 641 -18.02 -13.25 -6.91
N LYS A 642 -17.90 -13.39 -8.22
CA LYS A 642 -18.64 -14.42 -8.97
C LYS A 642 -18.30 -15.83 -8.54
N GLN A 643 -17.07 -16.02 -8.06
CA GLN A 643 -16.55 -17.32 -7.63
C GLN A 643 -16.63 -17.51 -6.11
N THR A 644 -16.93 -16.44 -5.35
CA THR A 644 -16.95 -16.46 -3.89
C THR A 644 -18.20 -15.74 -3.36
N PRO A 645 -19.37 -16.37 -3.46
CA PRO A 645 -20.60 -15.79 -2.90
C PRO A 645 -20.47 -15.61 -1.39
N VAL A 646 -20.84 -14.44 -0.90
CA VAL A 646 -20.82 -14.12 0.53
C VAL A 646 -22.16 -13.54 0.97
N LYS A 647 -22.45 -13.67 2.27
CA LYS A 647 -23.54 -12.95 2.93
C LYS A 647 -23.07 -11.56 3.33
N ASP A 648 -24.03 -10.65 3.48
CA ASP A 648 -23.78 -9.32 4.05
C ASP A 648 -23.32 -9.43 5.51
N TRP A 649 -22.65 -8.37 6.01
CA TRP A 649 -22.28 -8.30 7.41
C TRP A 649 -23.52 -8.30 8.32
N GLU A 650 -23.53 -9.16 9.30
CA GLU A 650 -24.56 -9.21 10.32
C GLU A 650 -24.28 -8.18 11.42
N GLN A 651 -25.32 -7.49 11.89
CA GLN A 651 -25.15 -6.51 12.97
C GLN A 651 -24.77 -7.23 14.27
N PRO A 652 -23.61 -6.91 14.88
CA PRO A 652 -23.20 -7.54 16.13
C PRO A 652 -24.08 -7.07 17.29
N SER A 653 -24.20 -7.90 18.33
CA SER A 653 -24.97 -7.60 19.52
C SER A 653 -24.45 -6.42 20.34
N SER A 654 -23.25 -5.95 20.06
CA SER A 654 -22.59 -4.75 20.59
C SER A 654 -23.10 -3.44 19.95
N VAL A 655 -23.91 -3.53 18.88
CA VAL A 655 -24.47 -2.38 18.17
C VAL A 655 -25.98 -2.37 18.29
N VAL A 656 -26.54 -1.19 18.51
CA VAL A 656 -27.98 -0.95 18.54
C VAL A 656 -28.37 0.15 17.56
N SER A 657 -29.56 0.08 16.97
CA SER A 657 -30.12 1.10 16.09
C SER A 657 -31.12 1.95 16.85
N SER A 658 -31.13 3.24 16.62
CA SER A 658 -32.16 4.14 17.17
C SER A 658 -32.41 5.32 16.25
N PRO A 659 -33.68 5.81 16.15
CA PRO A 659 -34.01 7.04 15.46
C PRO A 659 -33.47 8.24 16.22
N ILE A 660 -32.84 9.18 15.49
CA ILE A 660 -32.31 10.44 16.03
C ILE A 660 -32.95 11.64 15.37
N ILE A 661 -32.83 12.80 16.03
CA ILE A 661 -33.12 14.11 15.44
C ILE A 661 -31.86 14.62 14.74
N VAL A 662 -31.85 14.59 13.41
CA VAL A 662 -30.72 15.06 12.62
C VAL A 662 -30.39 16.51 12.96
N GLY A 663 -29.11 16.75 13.28
CA GLY A 663 -28.60 18.08 13.58
C GLY A 663 -28.87 18.60 15.01
N SER A 664 -29.42 17.76 15.88
CA SER A 664 -29.55 18.13 17.30
C SER A 664 -28.16 18.18 17.97
N ASN A 665 -27.96 19.18 18.82
CA ASN A 665 -26.72 19.30 19.60
C ASN A 665 -27.08 19.80 21.02
N PRO A 666 -26.90 18.96 22.06
CA PRO A 666 -26.41 17.58 22.01
C PRO A 666 -27.31 16.65 21.19
N LEU A 667 -26.73 15.52 20.71
CA LEU A 667 -27.45 14.50 19.94
C LEU A 667 -28.66 13.99 20.76
N ALA A 668 -29.87 13.99 20.15
CA ALA A 668 -31.10 13.58 20.78
C ALA A 668 -31.81 12.48 19.99
N LEU A 669 -32.47 11.57 20.71
CA LEU A 669 -33.33 10.56 20.11
C LEU A 669 -34.63 11.21 19.60
N ALA A 670 -35.09 10.72 18.44
CA ALA A 670 -36.38 11.16 17.89
C ALA A 670 -37.55 10.51 18.63
N GLY A 671 -38.57 11.34 18.93
CA GLY A 671 -39.81 10.84 19.49
C GLY A 671 -40.90 10.71 18.42
N PRO A 672 -42.11 10.23 18.82
CA PRO A 672 -43.22 9.99 17.89
C PRO A 672 -43.69 11.23 17.11
N ASN A 673 -43.46 12.42 17.65
CA ASN A 673 -43.86 13.69 17.06
C ASN A 673 -42.72 14.39 16.29
N THR A 674 -41.60 13.79 16.15
CA THR A 674 -40.48 14.36 15.36
C THR A 674 -40.83 14.33 13.88
N PRO A 675 -40.75 15.45 13.12
CA PRO A 675 -40.99 15.46 11.69
C PRO A 675 -40.09 14.44 10.95
N SER A 676 -40.65 13.66 10.04
CA SER A 676 -39.99 12.56 9.37
C SER A 676 -38.77 13.00 8.54
N ASP A 677 -38.77 14.23 8.03
CA ASP A 677 -37.68 14.84 7.31
C ASP A 677 -36.44 15.18 8.19
N ARG A 678 -36.65 15.16 9.52
CA ARG A 678 -35.60 15.38 10.53
C ARG A 678 -35.17 14.09 11.25
N VAL A 679 -35.73 12.95 10.89
CA VAL A 679 -35.44 11.69 11.54
C VAL A 679 -34.48 10.87 10.67
N SER A 680 -33.42 10.34 11.27
CA SER A 680 -32.57 9.32 10.69
C SER A 680 -32.39 8.17 11.66
N THR A 681 -32.44 6.94 11.18
CA THR A 681 -32.10 5.76 11.99
C THR A 681 -30.59 5.52 11.93
N GLU A 682 -29.95 5.62 13.08
CA GLU A 682 -28.49 5.56 13.17
C GLU A 682 -28.03 4.52 14.19
N LEU A 683 -26.76 4.12 14.08
CA LEU A 683 -26.16 3.08 14.90
C LEU A 683 -25.39 3.66 16.08
N PHE A 684 -25.47 2.95 17.19
CA PHE A 684 -24.80 3.27 18.45
C PHE A 684 -24.07 2.06 19.01
N VAL A 685 -22.97 2.31 19.68
CA VAL A 685 -22.38 1.31 20.58
C VAL A 685 -23.41 1.04 21.71
N LYS A 686 -23.66 -0.24 21.97
CA LYS A 686 -24.61 -0.65 23.02
C LYS A 686 -24.23 -0.03 24.37
N GLY A 687 -25.20 0.65 24.99
CA GLY A 687 -24.98 1.38 26.24
C GLY A 687 -24.60 2.85 26.07
N ALA A 688 -24.35 3.32 24.84
CA ALA A 688 -23.98 4.71 24.53
C ALA A 688 -25.14 5.53 23.90
N LEU A 689 -26.38 5.09 24.05
CA LEU A 689 -27.55 5.87 23.61
C LEU A 689 -27.66 7.18 24.39
N PRO A 690 -27.95 8.32 23.72
CA PRO A 690 -28.23 9.55 24.42
C PRO A 690 -29.46 9.39 25.33
N ALA A 691 -29.51 10.13 26.46
CA ALA A 691 -30.69 10.18 27.29
C ALA A 691 -31.87 10.73 26.46
N GLN A 692 -33.08 10.13 26.62
CA GLN A 692 -34.28 10.69 26.01
C GLN A 692 -34.48 12.10 26.59
N GLN A 693 -34.37 13.13 25.75
CA GLN A 693 -34.85 14.45 26.12
C GLN A 693 -36.36 14.45 26.03
N GLN A 694 -37.03 14.91 27.08
CA GLN A 694 -38.44 15.27 26.97
C GLN A 694 -38.57 16.27 25.83
N GLN A 695 -39.31 15.89 24.80
CA GLN A 695 -39.58 16.81 23.70
C GLN A 695 -40.33 18.02 24.25
N VAL A 696 -39.76 19.20 24.13
CA VAL A 696 -40.54 20.40 24.07
C VAL A 696 -41.37 20.30 22.79
N VAL A 697 -42.67 19.99 22.93
CA VAL A 697 -43.61 20.04 21.81
C VAL A 697 -43.62 21.50 21.36
N GLU A 698 -42.98 21.82 20.25
CA GLU A 698 -43.23 23.10 19.59
C GLU A 698 -44.69 23.04 19.12
N GLU A 699 -45.58 23.72 19.87
CA GLU A 699 -46.93 23.95 19.42
C GLU A 699 -46.90 24.64 18.05
N ARG A 700 -47.17 23.86 17.02
CA ARG A 700 -47.38 24.42 15.67
C ARG A 700 -48.76 25.07 15.65
N ILE A 701 -48.77 26.31 15.21
CA ILE A 701 -50.03 27.02 15.01
C ILE A 701 -50.69 26.46 13.75
N THR A 702 -51.90 25.96 13.87
CA THR A 702 -52.69 25.46 12.75
C THR A 702 -52.92 26.59 11.75
N PRO A 703 -52.58 26.41 10.46
CA PRO A 703 -52.87 27.42 9.44
C PRO A 703 -54.37 27.76 9.35
N PRO A 704 -54.76 28.99 8.99
CA PRO A 704 -56.15 29.34 8.74
C PRO A 704 -56.76 28.42 7.68
N SER A 705 -58.02 28.00 7.89
CA SER A 705 -58.74 27.15 6.92
C SER A 705 -59.90 27.98 6.26
N GLY A 706 -60.51 27.42 5.22
CA GLY A 706 -61.63 28.04 4.55
C GLY A 706 -61.28 29.36 3.84
N LEU A 707 -60.10 29.45 3.29
CA LEU A 707 -59.67 30.58 2.47
C LEU A 707 -60.63 30.74 1.28
N ASN A 708 -61.34 31.85 1.20
CA ASN A 708 -62.19 32.18 0.07
C ASN A 708 -61.82 33.57 -0.47
N VAL A 709 -61.75 33.67 -1.80
CA VAL A 709 -61.31 34.87 -2.51
C VAL A 709 -62.35 35.31 -3.52
N SER A 710 -62.71 36.59 -3.48
CA SER A 710 -63.58 37.21 -4.48
C SER A 710 -62.89 38.42 -5.11
N TYR A 711 -63.12 38.61 -6.38
CA TYR A 711 -62.58 39.76 -7.15
C TYR A 711 -63.72 40.58 -7.75
N ASP A 712 -63.75 41.88 -7.45
CA ASP A 712 -64.65 42.88 -8.07
C ASP A 712 -63.87 43.61 -9.18
N ALA A 713 -64.11 43.20 -10.42
CA ALA A 713 -63.37 43.73 -11.59
C ALA A 713 -63.66 45.23 -11.85
N ALA A 714 -64.87 45.73 -11.44
CA ALA A 714 -65.19 47.11 -11.64
C ALA A 714 -64.44 48.03 -10.68
N LYS A 715 -64.14 47.55 -9.45
CA LYS A 715 -63.45 48.30 -8.42
C LYS A 715 -61.97 47.92 -8.33
N LYS A 716 -61.54 46.88 -9.08
CA LYS A 716 -60.24 46.29 -8.96
C LYS A 716 -59.90 45.91 -7.51
N GLU A 717 -60.85 45.31 -6.83
CA GLU A 717 -60.73 44.96 -5.44
C GLU A 717 -60.77 43.45 -5.25
N VAL A 718 -59.80 42.92 -4.49
CA VAL A 718 -59.76 41.52 -4.03
C VAL A 718 -60.13 41.47 -2.59
N THR A 719 -61.20 40.74 -2.23
CA THR A 719 -61.57 40.45 -0.85
C THR A 719 -61.24 38.99 -0.53
N VAL A 720 -60.49 38.82 0.56
CA VAL A 720 -60.06 37.53 1.08
C VAL A 720 -60.73 37.29 2.40
N THR A 721 -61.34 36.13 2.58
CA THR A 721 -61.98 35.71 3.84
C THR A 721 -61.51 34.32 4.26
N TRP A 722 -61.55 34.02 5.56
CA TRP A 722 -61.07 32.71 6.09
C TRP A 722 -61.76 32.41 7.42
N ASN A 723 -61.63 31.17 7.91
CA ASN A 723 -62.17 30.78 9.20
C ASN A 723 -61.22 31.21 10.34
N ALA A 724 -61.78 31.63 11.43
CA ALA A 724 -61.06 32.00 12.65
C ALA A 724 -60.29 30.79 13.20
N VAL A 725 -58.98 30.96 13.48
CA VAL A 725 -58.20 29.98 14.19
C VAL A 725 -58.48 30.06 15.67
N LYS A 726 -58.83 28.93 16.29
CA LYS A 726 -59.13 28.89 17.73
C LYS A 726 -57.83 29.12 18.51
N SER A 727 -57.83 29.97 19.51
CA SER A 727 -56.71 30.20 20.41
C SER A 727 -57.23 30.30 21.85
N ASP A 728 -56.47 29.67 22.78
CA ASP A 728 -56.76 29.67 24.19
C ASP A 728 -56.33 31.02 24.83
N GLY A 729 -57.18 32.03 24.72
CA GLY A 729 -57.01 33.30 25.43
C GLY A 729 -56.23 34.43 24.73
N ASP A 730 -55.50 34.18 23.68
CA ASP A 730 -54.74 35.18 22.92
C ASP A 730 -55.44 35.50 21.58
N LYS A 731 -55.43 36.81 21.20
CA LYS A 731 -56.00 37.21 19.91
C LYS A 731 -55.09 36.81 18.74
N PRO A 732 -55.53 35.98 17.73
CA PRO A 732 -54.85 35.71 16.52
C PRO A 732 -54.73 37.00 15.67
N SER A 733 -53.53 37.17 15.08
CA SER A 733 -53.20 38.21 14.10
C SER A 733 -52.93 37.56 12.75
N TYR A 734 -53.69 37.97 11.73
CA TYR A 734 -53.60 37.40 10.39
C TYR A 734 -52.81 38.31 9.47
N THR A 735 -51.77 37.79 8.80
CA THR A 735 -51.03 38.51 7.78
C THR A 735 -51.39 37.97 6.39
N ILE A 736 -51.93 38.82 5.55
CA ILE A 736 -52.39 38.47 4.19
C ILE A 736 -51.61 39.29 3.19
N SER A 737 -51.11 38.64 2.16
CA SER A 737 -50.43 39.26 1.02
C SER A 737 -51.21 38.97 -0.25
N VAL A 738 -51.50 39.98 -1.07
CA VAL A 738 -52.21 39.88 -2.32
C VAL A 738 -51.51 40.77 -3.36
N GLY A 739 -50.94 40.20 -4.39
CA GLY A 739 -50.27 40.95 -5.45
C GLY A 739 -49.16 41.88 -4.97
N GLY A 740 -48.40 41.46 -3.93
CA GLY A 740 -47.31 42.25 -3.34
C GLY A 740 -47.79 43.29 -2.28
N GLN A 741 -49.10 43.51 -2.11
CA GLN A 741 -49.65 44.30 -1.01
C GLN A 741 -49.84 43.40 0.21
N THR A 742 -49.46 43.84 1.40
CA THR A 742 -49.59 43.06 2.65
C THR A 742 -50.38 43.85 3.69
N GLN A 743 -51.31 43.17 4.35
CA GLN A 743 -52.09 43.71 5.47
C GLN A 743 -52.01 42.75 6.65
N THR A 744 -51.88 43.26 7.86
CA THR A 744 -52.03 42.49 9.10
C THR A 744 -53.25 42.92 9.81
N VAL A 745 -54.17 41.96 10.09
CA VAL A 745 -55.51 42.25 10.68
C VAL A 745 -55.82 41.25 11.81
N ASP A 746 -56.71 41.62 12.69
CA ASP A 746 -57.25 40.79 13.79
C ASP A 746 -58.63 40.18 13.52
N LYS A 747 -59.17 40.44 12.31
CA LYS A 747 -60.45 39.93 11.80
C LYS A 747 -60.22 38.90 10.67
N THR A 748 -61.24 38.16 10.34
CA THR A 748 -61.20 37.07 9.38
C THR A 748 -61.46 37.50 7.92
N SER A 749 -61.22 38.76 7.60
CA SER A 749 -61.36 39.30 6.25
C SER A 749 -60.42 40.46 6.00
N ALA A 750 -59.91 40.59 4.76
CA ALA A 750 -59.18 41.76 4.30
C ALA A 750 -59.55 42.09 2.86
N THR A 751 -59.48 43.35 2.48
CA THR A 751 -59.81 43.85 1.14
C THR A 751 -58.63 44.65 0.60
N PHE A 752 -58.21 44.33 -0.61
CA PHE A 752 -57.08 44.96 -1.29
C PHE A 752 -57.57 45.67 -2.54
N LYS A 753 -57.18 46.94 -2.69
CA LYS A 753 -57.56 47.76 -3.84
C LYS A 753 -56.46 47.90 -4.88
N ASN A 754 -56.93 48.30 -6.08
CA ASN A 754 -55.99 48.50 -7.21
C ASN A 754 -55.20 47.29 -7.60
N ILE A 755 -55.77 46.10 -7.47
CA ILE A 755 -55.17 44.85 -7.87
C ILE A 755 -55.29 44.69 -9.37
N THR A 756 -54.14 44.53 -10.04
CA THR A 756 -54.07 44.42 -11.52
C THR A 756 -53.10 43.30 -11.89
N GLY A 757 -53.25 42.73 -13.11
CA GLY A 757 -52.42 41.63 -13.62
C GLY A 757 -53.30 40.54 -14.24
N GLU A 758 -52.72 39.50 -14.74
CA GLU A 758 -53.45 38.32 -15.25
C GLU A 758 -53.67 37.30 -14.13
N THR A 759 -52.70 37.18 -13.25
CA THR A 759 -52.70 36.24 -12.12
C THR A 759 -52.11 36.91 -10.88
N VAL A 760 -52.71 36.70 -9.73
CA VAL A 760 -52.28 37.25 -8.45
C VAL A 760 -52.10 36.14 -7.43
N GLN A 761 -50.93 36.07 -6.80
CA GLN A 761 -50.66 35.17 -5.70
C GLN A 761 -51.15 35.76 -4.38
N ILE A 762 -51.85 34.93 -3.61
CA ILE A 762 -52.37 35.26 -2.29
C ILE A 762 -51.70 34.34 -1.28
N SER A 763 -51.25 34.91 -0.17
CA SER A 763 -50.66 34.16 0.94
C SER A 763 -51.26 34.64 2.25
N LEU A 764 -51.68 33.71 3.11
CA LEU A 764 -52.28 33.96 4.40
C LEU A 764 -51.58 33.18 5.50
N THR A 765 -51.13 33.86 6.55
CA THR A 765 -50.58 33.26 7.76
C THR A 765 -51.32 33.78 8.99
N VAL A 766 -51.26 33.04 10.10
CA VAL A 766 -51.75 33.50 11.41
C VAL A 766 -50.61 33.48 12.43
N SER A 767 -50.50 34.52 13.24
CA SER A 767 -49.56 34.60 14.36
C SER A 767 -50.31 34.63 15.69
N ILE A 768 -49.89 33.75 16.62
CA ILE A 768 -50.42 33.69 18.01
C ILE A 768 -49.22 33.60 18.94
N LYS A 769 -49.11 34.44 19.96
CA LYS A 769 -47.99 34.49 20.91
C LYS A 769 -46.61 34.61 20.23
N GLY A 770 -46.53 35.37 19.12
CA GLY A 770 -45.26 35.54 18.39
C GLY A 770 -44.83 34.36 17.51
N LYS A 771 -45.60 33.26 17.47
CA LYS A 771 -45.41 32.14 16.56
C LYS A 771 -46.34 32.29 15.35
N THR A 772 -45.84 31.97 14.15
CA THR A 772 -46.57 32.13 12.89
C THR A 772 -46.78 30.76 12.25
N SER A 773 -47.99 30.55 11.69
CA SER A 773 -48.32 29.31 10.95
C SER A 773 -47.61 29.22 9.61
N ASP A 774 -47.59 28.02 9.03
CA ASP A 774 -47.28 27.86 7.62
C ASP A 774 -48.25 28.67 6.76
N PRO A 775 -47.84 29.23 5.59
CA PRO A 775 -48.71 30.03 4.74
C PRO A 775 -49.72 29.15 3.98
N VAL A 776 -50.98 29.60 3.95
CA VAL A 776 -51.99 29.10 3.03
C VAL A 776 -51.94 29.96 1.78
N THR A 777 -51.64 29.35 0.63
CA THR A 777 -51.49 30.05 -0.64
C THR A 777 -52.67 29.78 -1.59
N HIS A 778 -53.07 30.78 -2.38
CA HIS A 778 -54.05 30.65 -3.44
C HIS A 778 -53.65 31.51 -4.64
N GLU A 779 -53.89 30.99 -5.83
CA GLU A 779 -53.67 31.72 -7.08
C GLU A 779 -54.99 32.18 -7.66
N LEU A 780 -55.17 33.50 -7.79
CA LEU A 780 -56.33 34.11 -8.37
C LEU A 780 -56.05 34.60 -9.80
N LYS A 781 -56.88 34.15 -10.76
CA LYS A 781 -56.84 34.65 -12.16
C LYS A 781 -57.83 35.83 -12.30
N LEU A 782 -57.33 36.99 -12.66
CA LEU A 782 -58.11 38.21 -12.86
C LEU A 782 -58.61 38.29 -14.31
N GLY A 783 -59.52 37.39 -14.72
CA GLY A 783 -60.11 37.39 -16.06
C GLY A 783 -61.40 38.26 -16.17
N THR A 784 -61.66 38.90 -17.35
CA THR A 784 -62.82 39.63 -17.68
C THR A 784 -64.08 38.74 -17.85
N LYS A 785 -65.13 38.95 -16.97
CA LYS A 785 -66.44 38.40 -16.94
C LYS A 785 -66.70 37.15 -16.12
N ALA A 786 -67.64 37.37 -15.16
CA ALA A 786 -68.19 36.38 -14.26
C ALA A 786 -68.96 35.27 -14.97
N GLU A 787 -68.60 34.01 -14.64
CA GLU A 787 -69.57 32.93 -14.53
C GLU A 787 -69.37 32.33 -13.16
N GLU A 788 -70.47 32.47 -12.33
CA GLU A 788 -70.58 31.76 -11.07
C GLU A 788 -70.57 30.27 -11.33
N LYS A 789 -69.45 29.57 -10.94
CA LYS A 789 -69.52 28.18 -10.57
C LYS A 789 -68.80 28.03 -9.25
N GLN A 790 -69.56 27.58 -8.27
CA GLN A 790 -69.03 27.00 -7.04
C GLN A 790 -68.07 25.83 -7.41
N GLU A 791 -66.74 26.03 -7.33
CA GLU A 791 -65.80 24.93 -7.26
C GLU A 791 -65.39 24.69 -5.82
N THR A 792 -65.80 23.54 -5.33
CA THR A 792 -65.41 22.95 -4.07
C THR A 792 -63.89 22.81 -4.06
N SER A 793 -63.26 23.48 -3.12
CA SER A 793 -61.82 23.39 -2.89
C SER A 793 -61.41 21.93 -2.57
N THR A 794 -60.82 21.27 -3.52
CA THR A 794 -60.12 20.00 -3.30
C THR A 794 -58.73 20.27 -2.72
N THR A 795 -58.60 20.04 -1.44
CA THR A 795 -57.29 19.99 -0.76
C THR A 795 -56.53 18.80 -1.32
N THR A 796 -55.51 19.06 -2.14
CA THR A 796 -54.62 18.01 -2.56
C THR A 796 -53.65 17.70 -1.43
N ASN A 797 -54.05 16.74 -0.57
CA ASN A 797 -53.12 16.04 0.29
C ASN A 797 -52.32 15.07 -0.58
N GLN A 798 -51.06 15.35 -0.78
CA GLN A 798 -50.14 14.33 -1.26
C GLN A 798 -50.00 13.30 -0.13
N GLN A 799 -50.76 12.22 -0.21
CA GLN A 799 -50.53 11.01 0.53
C GLN A 799 -49.44 10.20 -0.20
N ASN A 800 -48.41 9.94 0.53
CA ASN A 800 -47.39 8.97 0.23
C ASN A 800 -48.02 7.57 0.01
N PRO A 801 -47.66 6.78 -1.01
CA PRO A 801 -48.24 5.45 -1.18
C PRO A 801 -47.77 4.54 -0.06
N GLN A 802 -48.68 4.11 0.75
CA GLN A 802 -48.53 2.98 1.65
C GLN A 802 -48.35 1.70 0.83
N GLN A 803 -47.38 0.92 1.24
CA GLN A 803 -47.13 -0.45 0.82
C GLN A 803 -48.44 -1.29 0.97
N GLN A 804 -48.94 -1.79 -0.14
CA GLN A 804 -49.90 -2.87 -0.14
C GLN A 804 -49.14 -4.20 -0.04
N GLN A 805 -49.43 -4.95 1.02
CA GLN A 805 -49.10 -6.37 1.12
C GLN A 805 -49.93 -7.15 0.08
N PRO A 806 -49.37 -8.20 -0.54
CA PRO A 806 -50.08 -9.04 -1.47
C PRO A 806 -51.05 -9.96 -0.70
N PRO A 807 -52.28 -10.27 -1.26
CA PRO A 807 -53.24 -11.16 -0.62
C PRO A 807 -52.80 -12.62 -0.77
N GLN A 808 -53.06 -13.38 0.28
CA GLN A 808 -52.92 -14.85 0.31
C GLN A 808 -53.81 -15.52 -0.75
N GLN A 809 -53.23 -16.34 -1.61
CA GLN A 809 -53.96 -17.25 -2.48
C GLN A 809 -54.37 -18.48 -1.70
N ASN A 810 -55.69 -18.71 -1.63
CA ASN A 810 -56.27 -20.05 -1.42
C ASN A 810 -56.31 -20.80 -2.75
N GLY A 811 -55.82 -22.03 -2.74
CA GLY A 811 -55.74 -22.89 -3.89
C GLY A 811 -57.06 -23.37 -4.46
N GLN A 812 -57.06 -23.58 -5.76
CA GLN A 812 -57.80 -24.70 -6.40
C GLN A 812 -57.15 -25.05 -7.74
N THR A 813 -56.93 -26.31 -7.86
CA THR A 813 -56.43 -27.13 -8.97
C THR A 813 -57.34 -27.00 -10.20
N THR A 814 -56.81 -26.88 -11.42
CA THR A 814 -57.30 -27.60 -12.61
C THR A 814 -56.24 -27.65 -13.74
N GLN A 815 -56.27 -28.75 -14.43
CA GLN A 815 -55.40 -29.43 -15.36
C GLN A 815 -55.04 -28.71 -16.67
N VAL A 816 -53.90 -29.13 -17.16
CA VAL A 816 -53.28 -29.12 -18.51
C VAL A 816 -54.24 -29.39 -19.68
N PRO A 817 -53.99 -28.86 -20.94
CA PRO A 817 -53.28 -29.75 -21.85
C PRO A 817 -52.21 -29.11 -22.75
N THR A 818 -51.27 -29.99 -23.01
CA THR A 818 -50.22 -30.05 -24.03
C THR A 818 -50.69 -29.84 -25.50
N LYS A 819 -49.81 -29.32 -26.34
CA LYS A 819 -49.42 -29.80 -27.70
C LYS A 819 -48.34 -28.83 -28.25
N ASN A 820 -47.15 -29.31 -28.49
CA ASN A 820 -46.51 -29.96 -29.63
C ASN A 820 -46.17 -29.06 -30.81
N GLU A 821 -44.88 -29.11 -31.10
CA GLU A 821 -44.21 -29.24 -32.42
C GLU A 821 -44.20 -27.99 -33.33
N THR A 822 -43.11 -27.63 -34.01
CA THR A 822 -42.16 -28.41 -34.79
C THR A 822 -41.01 -27.54 -35.27
N THR A 823 -39.82 -28.09 -35.20
CA THR A 823 -38.62 -28.01 -36.08
C THR A 823 -38.62 -27.06 -37.27
N THR A 824 -37.53 -26.33 -37.53
CA THR A 824 -36.71 -26.54 -38.74
C THR A 824 -35.34 -25.86 -38.67
N GLN A 825 -34.37 -26.59 -39.17
CA GLN A 825 -32.95 -26.28 -39.44
C GLN A 825 -32.74 -25.23 -40.56
N SER A 826 -31.60 -24.59 -40.56
CA SER A 826 -30.53 -24.55 -41.59
C SER A 826 -29.56 -23.42 -41.27
N ALA A 827 -28.30 -23.65 -41.02
CA ALA A 827 -27.18 -23.94 -41.94
C ALA A 827 -26.71 -22.72 -42.79
N GLY A 828 -25.41 -22.43 -42.63
CA GLY A 828 -24.62 -21.66 -43.62
C GLY A 828 -23.72 -20.61 -42.95
N GLN A 829 -22.55 -20.89 -42.57
CA GLN A 829 -21.21 -20.81 -43.21
C GLN A 829 -20.71 -19.38 -43.61
N ASN A 830 -19.53 -19.08 -43.02
CA ASN A 830 -18.38 -18.33 -43.59
C ASN A 830 -18.44 -16.80 -43.67
N ASN A 831 -17.61 -16.10 -42.91
CA ASN A 831 -16.17 -15.80 -43.12
C ASN A 831 -15.53 -15.29 -41.82
#